data_4416bdeb779993eef21316029a882373
#
_entry.id   4416bdeb779993eef21316029a882373
#
_cell.length_a   1.000
_cell.length_b   1.000
_cell.length_c   1.000
_cell.angle_alpha   90.00
_cell.angle_beta   90.00
_cell.angle_gamma   90.00
#
_symmetry.space_group_name_H-M   'P 1'
#
loop_
_entity.id
_entity.type
_entity.pdbx_description
1 polymer ?
#
loop_
_entity_poly.entity_id
_entity_poly.type
_entity_poly.pdbx_seq_one_letter_code
_entity_poly.pdbx_strand_id
1 'polypeptide(L)'
;MLELYDLTTEHLSNPIGIDADNPRFSWKIRSSRKNVRQYSWRIKVSDGHKLMWDSGEHIGDQSQNIIYAGKKLHSRQRLVWSVHISDGTEAAENTARFEMGIMSPDEWKCTWIEPEDKIDSNSFSPAPYLRKTFMVKDGLISARAYQTAHGIYRYWVNGRSCTERRFAPGNTSYYGRLQYQSDDITQYLAKGENVWSVCLGDGWWRGACGAFDVRNNYGKKVQFFGQLVLEYEDGTVEYVISDERFRTSTGGYLQTDMKIGTVFDAEKEPKGWKIPGFDDSEWKYVQRASNDVPDNKILVAEQSPYCREKEQYAGHAFVDAAGDTVIDFGKNIAGYVRMKLHHLKPGQIITLEHGEILVDGKFDTCNIVQGTSIYKDFQKVTYHAQGKEEEEFVPEYSIFGFRYVRVRGYGGKIEPGDFTAIAVYSDLRVTGKFSCSEPLLNRLYENALNSQKSNFLDVPTDCPTRERSPYTGDAQVYCRTASEMMDVYSFFEKWMKELEYEKADNGQVPSIMPCISFHSKQNKEEFLDKIRSEKGLEFLIAALEEGELGKSKTLDGSAGWGDAAVIIPWTMYLCYGDRKIVENQYATAKAWVGYMIRHASRPNELYASESQYHTKTYEDHLDAEYIWDTDFHWGEWSEPEFVEKTLPVNFVEEKVKYGEPAVATAYLKYSAELLSKMADLLGKTKDAAYYKEYSRRTAEIYERHLIREDGSIKYTEQGKQAPYVRALKFGLCKKKKESVKKQLLKNIRRTDYHLNTGFLSTGFLLNVLADEGESETAYRILEQTSAPSWLYPIINGATAMLESWDGVQKNFGSFNHYAFGVVCDFLFQYIAGIRPCDEVPGYKKIRLEPVPGGTLTEAAAEYESIYGTIYSSWKIEGEKIKFQFEIPANIEAEIVLPNGETYQRGSGKYIFEQRRN
;
A
#
# COMPACT_ATOMS: atom_id res chain seq x y z
N MET A 1 1.22 34.90 16.46
CA MET A 1 0.01 34.84 15.61
C MET A 1 -0.43 33.40 15.56
N LEU A 2 -1.70 33.14 15.79
CA LEU A 2 -2.34 31.84 15.69
C LEU A 2 -2.81 31.65 14.23
N GLU A 3 -2.53 30.49 13.61
CA GLU A 3 -2.87 30.21 12.23
C GLU A 3 -3.47 28.80 12.11
N LEU A 4 -4.51 28.65 11.31
CA LEU A 4 -5.11 27.39 10.92
C LEU A 4 -4.63 26.99 9.52
N TYR A 5 -4.24 25.72 9.34
CA TYR A 5 -3.80 25.19 8.07
C TYR A 5 -4.18 23.71 7.93
N ASP A 6 -3.99 23.15 6.76
CA ASP A 6 -4.24 21.74 6.42
C ASP A 6 -5.65 21.28 6.85
N LEU A 7 -6.67 22.04 6.40
CA LEU A 7 -8.06 21.71 6.63
C LEU A 7 -8.46 20.53 5.73
N THR A 8 -8.97 19.45 6.32
CA THR A 8 -9.35 18.25 5.59
C THR A 8 -10.80 17.82 5.88
N THR A 9 -11.42 17.19 4.89
CA THR A 9 -12.70 16.49 5.00
C THR A 9 -12.46 15.03 4.63
N GLU A 10 -12.76 14.08 5.54
CA GLU A 10 -12.46 12.65 5.38
C GLU A 10 -10.95 12.41 5.04
N HIS A 11 -10.04 13.10 5.72
CA HIS A 11 -8.59 13.08 5.50
C HIS A 11 -8.12 13.57 4.11
N LEU A 12 -9.02 14.14 3.30
CA LEU A 12 -8.74 14.65 1.97
C LEU A 12 -8.82 16.18 1.93
N SER A 13 -7.98 16.82 1.12
CA SER A 13 -7.99 18.28 0.92
C SER A 13 -8.99 18.66 -0.18
N ASN A 14 -10.04 19.39 0.20
CA ASN A 14 -11.09 19.86 -0.71
C ASN A 14 -11.63 18.77 -1.65
N PRO A 15 -12.06 17.59 -1.16
CA PRO A 15 -12.47 16.48 -1.99
C PRO A 15 -13.68 16.77 -2.84
N ILE A 16 -13.71 16.21 -4.06
CA ILE A 16 -14.85 16.18 -4.96
C ILE A 16 -15.39 14.76 -4.99
N GLY A 17 -16.67 14.61 -4.64
CA GLY A 17 -17.36 13.34 -4.80
C GLY A 17 -17.22 12.36 -3.62
N ILE A 18 -17.24 12.83 -2.38
CA ILE A 18 -17.30 11.94 -1.21
C ILE A 18 -18.73 11.42 -0.99
N ASP A 19 -18.86 10.22 -0.42
CA ASP A 19 -20.14 9.57 -0.16
C ASP A 19 -20.43 9.32 1.33
N ALA A 20 -19.65 9.92 2.23
CA ALA A 20 -19.89 9.84 3.66
C ALA A 20 -21.13 10.64 4.07
N ASP A 21 -22.14 10.01 4.68
CA ASP A 21 -23.36 10.69 5.19
C ASP A 21 -23.05 11.78 6.21
N ASN A 22 -22.06 11.55 7.06
CA ASN A 22 -21.63 12.48 8.12
C ASN A 22 -20.10 12.66 8.00
N PRO A 23 -19.61 13.49 7.07
CA PRO A 23 -18.19 13.68 6.85
C PRO A 23 -17.50 14.28 8.08
N ARG A 24 -16.21 13.97 8.24
CA ARG A 24 -15.40 14.39 9.37
C ARG A 24 -14.46 15.52 8.95
N PHE A 25 -14.31 16.51 9.84
CA PHE A 25 -13.47 17.68 9.62
C PHE A 25 -12.25 17.64 10.53
N SER A 26 -11.11 18.05 9.99
CA SER A 26 -9.88 18.17 10.76
C SER A 26 -9.10 19.40 10.32
N TRP A 27 -8.28 19.95 11.24
CA TRP A 27 -7.40 21.08 10.99
C TRP A 27 -6.16 21.02 11.86
N LYS A 28 -5.11 21.71 11.41
CA LYS A 28 -3.86 21.87 12.15
C LYS A 28 -3.67 23.30 12.59
N ILE A 29 -2.90 23.50 13.66
CA ILE A 29 -2.64 24.80 14.28
C ILE A 29 -1.16 25.09 14.26
N ARG A 30 -0.80 26.30 13.81
CA ARG A 30 0.57 26.80 13.88
C ARG A 30 0.62 28.05 14.75
N SER A 31 1.66 28.16 15.57
CA SER A 31 1.97 29.36 16.36
C SER A 31 3.46 29.44 16.70
N SER A 32 4.00 30.65 16.80
CA SER A 32 5.35 30.89 17.27
C SER A 32 5.44 30.94 18.80
N ARG A 33 4.32 30.95 19.51
CA ARG A 33 4.27 30.97 20.97
C ARG A 33 4.46 29.57 21.56
N LYS A 34 4.94 29.49 22.78
CA LYS A 34 5.05 28.23 23.54
C LYS A 34 3.73 27.91 24.26
N ASN A 35 3.50 26.63 24.51
CA ASN A 35 2.35 26.10 25.25
C ASN A 35 1.01 26.52 24.67
N VAL A 36 0.92 26.63 23.34
CA VAL A 36 -0.32 26.90 22.64
C VAL A 36 -1.19 25.66 22.62
N ARG A 37 -2.40 25.83 23.15
CA ARG A 37 -3.43 24.80 23.15
C ARG A 37 -4.76 25.46 22.77
N GLN A 38 -5.50 24.87 21.85
CA GLN A 38 -6.85 25.31 21.52
C GLN A 38 -7.72 25.25 22.77
N TYR A 39 -8.44 26.33 23.04
CA TYR A 39 -9.37 26.44 24.14
C TYR A 39 -10.81 26.22 23.67
N SER A 40 -11.17 26.75 22.50
CA SER A 40 -12.51 26.56 21.92
C SER A 40 -12.47 26.49 20.42
N TRP A 41 -13.55 25.92 19.84
CA TRP A 41 -13.75 25.83 18.40
C TRP A 41 -15.23 25.91 18.01
N ARG A 42 -15.49 26.35 16.79
CA ARG A 42 -16.80 26.36 16.15
C ARG A 42 -16.67 26.10 14.66
N ILE A 43 -17.50 25.18 14.15
CA ILE A 43 -17.59 24.88 12.71
C ILE A 43 -18.92 25.39 12.16
N LYS A 44 -18.86 25.98 10.96
CA LYS A 44 -20.06 26.28 10.17
C LYS A 44 -19.91 25.63 8.79
N VAL A 45 -20.98 24.99 8.32
CA VAL A 45 -21.06 24.40 6.98
C VAL A 45 -22.22 25.06 6.23
N SER A 46 -21.98 25.52 5.02
CA SER A 46 -22.98 26.17 4.17
C SER A 46 -22.99 25.61 2.74
N ASP A 47 -24.18 25.64 2.15
CA ASP A 47 -24.45 25.39 0.74
C ASP A 47 -24.79 26.72 0.09
N GLY A 48 -23.83 27.37 -0.55
CA GLY A 48 -23.97 28.77 -0.96
C GLY A 48 -24.30 29.67 0.24
N HIS A 49 -25.50 30.28 0.24
CA HIS A 49 -25.96 31.14 1.34
C HIS A 49 -26.75 30.40 2.43
N LYS A 50 -27.06 29.13 2.23
CA LYS A 50 -27.85 28.32 3.17
C LYS A 50 -26.99 27.67 4.21
N LEU A 51 -27.22 27.99 5.49
CA LEU A 51 -26.55 27.31 6.60
C LEU A 51 -27.06 25.86 6.73
N MET A 52 -26.16 24.93 6.61
CA MET A 52 -26.41 23.49 6.75
C MET A 52 -26.13 23.00 8.14
N TRP A 53 -25.07 23.53 8.77
CA TRP A 53 -24.68 23.21 10.14
C TRP A 53 -23.96 24.37 10.80
N ASP A 54 -24.24 24.55 12.06
CA ASP A 54 -23.47 25.38 12.99
C ASP A 54 -23.28 24.55 14.25
N SER A 55 -22.06 24.16 14.55
CA SER A 55 -21.75 23.35 15.74
C SER A 55 -22.07 24.08 17.05
N GLY A 56 -22.20 25.41 17.02
CA GLY A 56 -22.05 26.22 18.22
C GLY A 56 -20.59 26.28 18.67
N GLU A 57 -20.33 27.02 19.73
CA GLU A 57 -18.98 27.04 20.35
C GLU A 57 -18.82 25.85 21.29
N HIS A 58 -17.73 25.11 21.08
CA HIS A 58 -17.30 23.99 21.91
C HIS A 58 -16.03 24.35 22.66
N ILE A 59 -16.00 24.09 23.96
CA ILE A 59 -14.81 24.25 24.79
C ILE A 59 -14.00 22.96 24.71
N GLY A 60 -12.74 23.05 24.29
CA GLY A 60 -11.81 21.92 24.18
C GLY A 60 -10.81 22.05 23.04
N ASP A 61 -9.87 21.15 23.03
CA ASP A 61 -8.73 21.13 22.10
C ASP A 61 -8.88 20.08 20.98
N GLN A 62 -10.08 19.56 20.77
CA GLN A 62 -10.35 18.63 19.68
C GLN A 62 -10.24 19.37 18.34
N SER A 63 -9.39 18.87 17.45
CA SER A 63 -9.14 19.44 16.12
C SER A 63 -9.09 18.39 15.02
N GLN A 64 -9.40 17.14 15.37
CA GLN A 64 -9.34 15.99 14.47
C GLN A 64 -10.64 15.21 14.49
N ASN A 65 -11.07 14.77 13.30
CA ASN A 65 -12.20 13.87 13.11
C ASN A 65 -13.54 14.37 13.72
N ILE A 66 -13.82 15.68 13.60
CA ILE A 66 -15.08 16.27 14.05
C ILE A 66 -16.20 15.86 13.11
N ILE A 67 -17.15 15.07 13.61
CA ILE A 67 -18.25 14.53 12.81
C ILE A 67 -19.26 15.62 12.49
N TYR A 68 -19.62 15.74 11.22
CA TYR A 68 -20.75 16.58 10.78
C TYR A 68 -22.06 16.11 11.44
N ALA A 69 -22.79 17.03 12.07
CA ALA A 69 -24.07 16.77 12.74
C ALA A 69 -25.17 17.75 12.30
N GLY A 70 -25.09 18.19 11.05
CA GLY A 70 -26.03 19.14 10.47
C GLY A 70 -27.23 18.49 9.75
N LYS A 71 -27.82 19.23 8.81
CA LYS A 71 -28.87 18.72 7.95
C LYS A 71 -28.36 17.63 7.02
N LYS A 72 -29.22 16.67 6.65
CA LYS A 72 -28.90 15.61 5.71
C LYS A 72 -28.27 16.18 4.42
N LEU A 73 -27.17 15.62 4.03
CA LEU A 73 -26.49 15.94 2.79
C LEU A 73 -27.10 15.16 1.61
N HIS A 74 -26.93 15.68 0.41
CA HIS A 74 -27.50 15.13 -0.81
C HIS A 74 -26.41 14.99 -1.87
N SER A 75 -26.63 14.11 -2.82
CA SER A 75 -25.72 13.90 -3.96
C SER A 75 -25.39 15.21 -4.67
N ARG A 76 -24.13 15.37 -5.05
CA ARG A 76 -23.58 16.51 -5.80
C ARG A 76 -23.66 17.86 -5.10
N GLN A 77 -23.97 17.87 -3.80
CA GLN A 77 -24.03 19.08 -3.01
C GLN A 77 -22.64 19.66 -2.79
N ARG A 78 -22.47 20.95 -3.09
CA ARG A 78 -21.20 21.70 -2.91
C ARG A 78 -21.25 22.49 -1.64
N LEU A 79 -20.32 22.24 -0.76
CA LEU A 79 -20.32 22.78 0.59
C LEU A 79 -18.99 23.48 0.88
N VAL A 80 -19.13 24.59 1.59
CA VAL A 80 -18.02 25.30 2.20
C VAL A 80 -18.15 25.19 3.71
N TRP A 81 -17.07 24.90 4.38
CA TRP A 81 -17.05 24.92 5.82
C TRP A 81 -15.94 25.85 6.34
N SER A 82 -16.23 26.54 7.42
CA SER A 82 -15.26 27.35 8.16
C SER A 82 -15.09 26.80 9.57
N VAL A 83 -13.89 26.92 10.09
CA VAL A 83 -13.57 26.66 11.49
C VAL A 83 -12.97 27.90 12.11
N HIS A 84 -13.57 28.31 13.22
CA HIS A 84 -13.07 29.37 14.09
C HIS A 84 -12.55 28.73 15.38
N ILE A 85 -11.33 29.08 15.78
CA ILE A 85 -10.75 28.63 17.05
C ILE A 85 -10.27 29.79 17.90
N SER A 86 -10.15 29.53 19.21
CA SER A 86 -9.46 30.43 20.14
C SER A 86 -8.52 29.61 21.04
N ASP A 87 -7.37 30.16 21.43
CA ASP A 87 -6.50 29.60 22.44
C ASP A 87 -6.65 30.35 23.81
N GLY A 88 -7.70 31.16 23.92
CA GLY A 88 -7.95 31.99 25.10
C GLY A 88 -7.25 33.37 25.04
N THR A 89 -6.29 33.57 24.12
CA THR A 89 -5.58 34.84 23.94
C THR A 89 -5.68 35.40 22.53
N GLU A 90 -5.65 34.54 21.55
CA GLU A 90 -5.82 34.86 20.12
C GLU A 90 -6.88 33.95 19.52
N ALA A 91 -7.47 34.40 18.40
CA ALA A 91 -8.39 33.62 17.60
C ALA A 91 -7.92 33.55 16.14
N ALA A 92 -8.32 32.48 15.47
CA ALA A 92 -8.05 32.29 14.04
C ALA A 92 -9.23 31.61 13.36
N GLU A 93 -9.44 31.92 12.09
CA GLU A 93 -10.47 31.29 11.25
C GLU A 93 -9.85 30.91 9.90
N ASN A 94 -10.31 29.78 9.36
CA ASN A 94 -9.96 29.37 8.00
C ASN A 94 -11.13 28.59 7.38
N THR A 95 -11.12 28.42 6.05
CA THR A 95 -12.20 27.79 5.29
C THR A 95 -11.67 26.71 4.35
N ALA A 96 -12.48 25.68 4.12
CA ALA A 96 -12.26 24.65 3.10
C ALA A 96 -13.58 24.27 2.45
N ARG A 97 -13.53 23.45 1.42
CA ARG A 97 -14.70 23.01 0.67
C ARG A 97 -14.71 21.50 0.50
N PHE A 98 -15.89 20.95 0.23
CA PHE A 98 -16.06 19.57 -0.21
C PHE A 98 -17.31 19.45 -1.07
N GLU A 99 -17.35 18.41 -1.87
CA GLU A 99 -18.50 18.11 -2.73
C GLU A 99 -18.93 16.66 -2.50
N MET A 100 -20.25 16.45 -2.38
CA MET A 100 -20.81 15.11 -2.25
C MET A 100 -20.80 14.41 -3.60
N GLY A 101 -20.55 13.12 -3.59
CA GLY A 101 -20.66 12.23 -4.74
C GLY A 101 -22.09 11.80 -5.02
N ILE A 102 -22.25 10.63 -5.62
CA ILE A 102 -23.56 9.99 -5.84
C ILE A 102 -23.87 9.13 -4.61
N MET A 103 -24.89 9.53 -3.84
CA MET A 103 -25.23 8.90 -2.57
C MET A 103 -26.31 7.82 -2.70
N SER A 104 -26.99 7.73 -3.84
CA SER A 104 -28.03 6.73 -4.07
C SER A 104 -27.83 6.04 -5.43
N PRO A 105 -27.92 4.70 -5.49
CA PRO A 105 -27.85 3.96 -6.73
C PRO A 105 -28.89 4.40 -7.78
N ASP A 106 -30.05 4.92 -7.38
CA ASP A 106 -31.11 5.36 -8.27
C ASP A 106 -30.78 6.66 -9.03
N GLU A 107 -29.72 7.37 -8.62
CA GLU A 107 -29.27 8.60 -9.29
C GLU A 107 -28.36 8.33 -10.50
N TRP A 108 -27.91 7.12 -10.68
CA TRP A 108 -27.22 6.69 -11.88
C TRP A 108 -28.21 6.56 -13.02
N LYS A 109 -28.00 7.34 -14.11
CA LYS A 109 -28.85 7.36 -15.31
C LYS A 109 -28.21 6.60 -16.46
N CYS A 110 -26.96 6.22 -16.32
CA CYS A 110 -26.15 5.53 -17.33
C CYS A 110 -26.29 4.02 -17.21
N THR A 111 -25.78 3.33 -18.21
CA THR A 111 -25.73 1.87 -18.26
C THR A 111 -24.32 1.39 -18.56
N TRP A 112 -23.98 0.17 -18.15
CA TRP A 112 -22.76 -0.50 -18.55
C TRP A 112 -22.77 -0.78 -20.04
N ILE A 113 -21.70 -0.37 -20.72
CA ILE A 113 -21.52 -0.56 -22.17
C ILE A 113 -20.23 -1.29 -22.46
N GLU A 114 -20.24 -2.12 -23.52
CA GLU A 114 -19.10 -2.88 -24.00
C GLU A 114 -19.09 -2.95 -25.53
N PRO A 115 -17.93 -3.18 -26.19
CA PRO A 115 -17.88 -3.55 -27.60
C PRO A 115 -18.56 -4.89 -27.85
N GLU A 116 -19.16 -5.05 -29.02
CA GLU A 116 -19.81 -6.30 -29.44
C GLU A 116 -18.82 -7.44 -29.76
N ASP A 117 -17.53 -7.13 -29.88
CA ASP A 117 -16.52 -8.01 -30.44
C ASP A 117 -16.35 -9.32 -29.63
N LYS A 118 -16.13 -10.41 -30.36
CA LYS A 118 -15.75 -11.70 -29.73
C LYS A 118 -14.33 -11.62 -29.21
N ILE A 119 -14.14 -12.01 -27.94
CA ILE A 119 -12.83 -12.05 -27.30
C ILE A 119 -12.28 -13.45 -27.38
N ASP A 120 -11.07 -13.57 -27.92
CA ASP A 120 -10.26 -14.76 -27.73
C ASP A 120 -9.57 -14.70 -26.36
N SER A 121 -9.96 -15.58 -25.45
CA SER A 121 -9.43 -15.62 -24.09
C SER A 121 -7.93 -15.98 -24.02
N ASN A 122 -7.39 -16.54 -25.12
CA ASN A 122 -6.00 -16.98 -25.19
C ASN A 122 -5.04 -15.92 -25.77
N SER A 123 -5.57 -14.84 -26.32
CA SER A 123 -4.78 -13.74 -26.90
C SER A 123 -5.01 -12.42 -26.18
N PHE A 124 -4.08 -11.49 -26.35
CA PHE A 124 -4.29 -10.09 -25.96
C PHE A 124 -5.23 -9.44 -26.96
N SER A 125 -6.12 -8.58 -26.47
CA SER A 125 -7.08 -7.88 -27.31
C SER A 125 -6.73 -6.40 -27.41
N PRO A 126 -6.92 -5.77 -28.58
CA PRO A 126 -6.79 -4.32 -28.70
C PRO A 126 -7.68 -3.56 -27.72
N ALA A 127 -7.19 -2.40 -27.28
CA ALA A 127 -7.96 -1.52 -26.40
C ALA A 127 -9.19 -0.97 -27.15
N PRO A 128 -10.41 -1.03 -26.58
CA PRO A 128 -11.55 -0.35 -27.15
C PRO A 128 -11.43 1.17 -26.98
N TYR A 129 -11.67 1.89 -28.07
CA TYR A 129 -11.88 3.33 -28.10
C TYR A 129 -13.38 3.60 -28.16
N LEU A 130 -13.86 4.40 -27.23
CA LEU A 130 -15.29 4.75 -27.11
C LEU A 130 -15.45 6.25 -27.33
N ARG A 131 -16.48 6.66 -28.03
CA ARG A 131 -16.71 8.06 -28.37
C ARG A 131 -18.19 8.40 -28.40
N LYS A 132 -18.55 9.55 -27.82
CA LYS A 132 -19.91 10.12 -27.92
C LYS A 132 -19.87 11.62 -28.12
N THR A 133 -20.55 12.08 -29.16
CA THR A 133 -20.79 13.50 -29.42
C THR A 133 -22.05 13.96 -28.67
N PHE A 134 -22.03 15.17 -28.11
CA PHE A 134 -23.16 15.77 -27.42
C PHE A 134 -23.15 17.30 -27.53
N MET A 135 -24.31 17.92 -27.30
CA MET A 135 -24.49 19.37 -27.38
C MET A 135 -24.50 20.00 -26.00
N VAL A 136 -23.84 21.15 -25.85
CA VAL A 136 -23.89 22.00 -24.66
C VAL A 136 -24.56 23.34 -25.02
N LYS A 137 -25.55 23.74 -24.23
CA LYS A 137 -26.30 24.99 -24.40
C LYS A 137 -25.52 26.20 -23.80
N ASP A 138 -26.04 27.39 -24.07
CA ASP A 138 -25.60 28.59 -23.34
C ASP A 138 -25.91 28.48 -21.84
N GLY A 139 -25.16 29.22 -21.03
CA GLY A 139 -25.39 29.33 -19.60
C GLY A 139 -24.93 28.12 -18.78
N LEU A 140 -23.98 27.31 -19.28
CA LEU A 140 -23.35 26.26 -18.47
C LEU A 140 -22.58 26.86 -17.30
N ILE A 141 -22.96 26.52 -16.08
CA ILE A 141 -22.29 26.99 -14.84
C ILE A 141 -21.39 25.92 -14.22
N SER A 142 -21.71 24.66 -14.44
CA SER A 142 -20.94 23.55 -13.88
C SER A 142 -21.16 22.25 -14.63
N ALA A 143 -20.11 21.45 -14.71
CA ALA A 143 -20.20 20.08 -15.22
C ALA A 143 -19.33 19.13 -14.41
N ARG A 144 -19.87 17.95 -14.10
CA ARG A 144 -19.17 16.88 -13.39
C ARG A 144 -19.22 15.58 -14.18
N ALA A 145 -18.11 14.87 -14.22
CA ALA A 145 -18.05 13.50 -14.71
C ALA A 145 -18.03 12.55 -13.53
N TYR A 146 -18.93 11.57 -13.51
CA TYR A 146 -18.96 10.44 -12.60
C TYR A 146 -18.81 9.17 -13.41
N GLN A 147 -17.73 8.41 -13.22
CA GLN A 147 -17.44 7.30 -14.13
C GLN A 147 -16.56 6.23 -13.49
N THR A 148 -16.66 5.01 -14.04
CA THR A 148 -15.86 3.86 -13.63
C THR A 148 -15.74 2.88 -14.81
N ALA A 149 -14.96 1.80 -14.63
CA ALA A 149 -14.79 0.78 -15.64
C ALA A 149 -14.55 -0.61 -15.00
N HIS A 150 -14.84 -1.64 -15.76
CA HIS A 150 -14.25 -2.96 -15.63
C HIS A 150 -13.02 -3.01 -16.56
N GLY A 151 -11.83 -3.02 -15.96
CA GLY A 151 -10.56 -2.68 -16.58
C GLY A 151 -10.03 -1.38 -16.01
N ILE A 152 -9.14 -0.72 -16.71
CA ILE A 152 -8.67 0.63 -16.40
C ILE A 152 -9.03 1.55 -17.55
N TYR A 153 -9.21 2.86 -17.29
CA TYR A 153 -9.63 3.79 -18.32
C TYR A 153 -8.88 5.10 -18.29
N ARG A 154 -8.80 5.71 -19.47
CA ARG A 154 -8.44 7.11 -19.69
C ARG A 154 -9.57 7.79 -20.45
N TYR A 155 -9.84 9.05 -20.16
CA TYR A 155 -10.87 9.79 -20.88
C TYR A 155 -10.46 11.22 -21.20
N TRP A 156 -11.11 11.77 -22.20
CA TRP A 156 -10.89 13.12 -22.69
C TRP A 156 -12.23 13.79 -22.99
N VAL A 157 -12.26 15.11 -22.79
CA VAL A 157 -13.33 15.96 -23.30
C VAL A 157 -12.69 16.91 -24.31
N ASN A 158 -13.20 16.93 -25.54
CA ASN A 158 -12.68 17.76 -26.62
C ASN A 158 -11.15 17.63 -26.84
N GLY A 159 -10.63 16.41 -26.73
CA GLY A 159 -9.21 16.10 -26.91
C GLY A 159 -8.32 16.42 -25.71
N ARG A 160 -8.85 17.04 -24.67
CA ARG A 160 -8.12 17.39 -23.45
C ARG A 160 -8.31 16.34 -22.36
N SER A 161 -7.22 15.82 -21.80
CA SER A 161 -7.29 14.97 -20.60
C SER A 161 -7.86 15.76 -19.43
N CYS A 162 -8.92 15.25 -18.80
CA CYS A 162 -9.61 15.93 -17.71
C CYS A 162 -9.08 15.54 -16.33
N THR A 163 -8.13 14.60 -16.25
CA THR A 163 -7.62 14.08 -14.99
C THR A 163 -6.15 13.69 -15.11
N GLU A 164 -5.42 13.79 -13.99
CA GLU A 164 -4.06 13.27 -13.83
C GLU A 164 -4.05 11.79 -13.36
N ARG A 165 -5.22 11.22 -13.05
CA ARG A 165 -5.32 9.83 -12.58
C ARG A 165 -4.69 8.86 -13.55
N ARG A 166 -4.01 7.86 -12.99
CA ARG A 166 -3.51 6.68 -13.68
C ARG A 166 -4.19 5.45 -13.08
N PHE A 167 -4.48 4.47 -13.92
CA PHE A 167 -5.03 3.18 -13.51
C PHE A 167 -6.40 3.24 -12.81
N ALA A 168 -7.18 4.29 -13.02
CA ALA A 168 -8.57 4.34 -12.54
C ALA A 168 -9.39 3.19 -13.16
N PRO A 169 -10.32 2.57 -12.42
CA PRO A 169 -10.87 2.96 -11.12
C PRO A 169 -10.07 2.48 -9.91
N GLY A 170 -8.94 1.80 -10.09
CA GLY A 170 -8.12 1.22 -9.05
C GLY A 170 -8.37 -0.27 -8.84
N ASN A 171 -7.64 -0.86 -7.87
CA ASN A 171 -7.75 -2.26 -7.51
C ASN A 171 -8.68 -2.43 -6.30
N THR A 172 -9.81 -3.09 -6.54
CA THR A 172 -10.82 -3.41 -5.52
C THR A 172 -11.33 -4.84 -5.72
N SER A 173 -12.11 -5.31 -4.79
CA SER A 173 -12.89 -6.57 -4.91
C SER A 173 -14.08 -6.35 -5.83
N TYR A 174 -13.85 -6.22 -7.13
CA TYR A 174 -14.77 -5.70 -8.15
C TYR A 174 -16.23 -6.17 -8.06
N TYR A 175 -16.48 -7.36 -7.51
CA TYR A 175 -17.85 -7.86 -7.31
C TYR A 175 -18.49 -7.47 -5.99
N GLY A 176 -17.69 -7.03 -5.01
CA GLY A 176 -18.16 -6.58 -3.71
C GLY A 176 -18.16 -5.07 -3.59
N ARG A 177 -17.18 -4.40 -4.23
CA ARG A 177 -16.97 -2.97 -4.13
C ARG A 177 -16.23 -2.45 -5.37
N LEU A 178 -16.76 -1.40 -6.00
CA LEU A 178 -16.14 -0.76 -7.15
C LEU A 178 -16.13 0.76 -6.99
N GLN A 179 -14.97 1.37 -7.10
CA GLN A 179 -14.84 2.82 -7.01
C GLN A 179 -15.29 3.49 -8.30
N TYR A 180 -15.99 4.63 -8.18
CA TYR A 180 -16.18 5.58 -9.26
C TYR A 180 -15.40 6.86 -8.99
N GLN A 181 -14.95 7.52 -10.04
CA GLN A 181 -14.22 8.78 -9.99
C GLN A 181 -15.16 9.95 -10.26
N SER A 182 -14.88 11.07 -9.60
CA SER A 182 -15.61 12.33 -9.77
C SER A 182 -14.63 13.42 -10.19
N ASP A 183 -14.91 14.08 -11.33
CA ASP A 183 -14.05 15.13 -11.88
C ASP A 183 -14.86 16.37 -12.27
N ASP A 184 -14.27 17.57 -12.02
CA ASP A 184 -14.80 18.82 -12.56
C ASP A 184 -14.35 18.99 -14.02
N ILE A 185 -15.30 18.88 -14.93
CA ILE A 185 -15.06 19.02 -16.36
C ILE A 185 -15.54 20.33 -16.97
N THR A 186 -15.99 21.27 -16.15
CA THR A 186 -16.60 22.54 -16.58
C THR A 186 -15.73 23.30 -17.59
N GLN A 187 -14.43 23.44 -17.29
CA GLN A 187 -13.49 24.19 -18.13
C GLN A 187 -13.13 23.51 -19.47
N TYR A 188 -13.50 22.26 -19.66
CA TYR A 188 -13.20 21.49 -20.87
C TYR A 188 -14.33 21.54 -21.90
N LEU A 189 -15.51 22.03 -21.49
CA LEU A 189 -16.72 22.13 -22.33
C LEU A 189 -16.82 23.50 -23.01
N ALA A 190 -17.40 23.48 -24.19
CA ALA A 190 -17.73 24.69 -24.98
C ALA A 190 -19.19 24.65 -25.39
N LYS A 191 -19.80 25.82 -25.65
CA LYS A 191 -21.10 25.89 -26.29
C LYS A 191 -21.08 25.20 -27.62
N GLY A 192 -22.12 24.43 -27.94
CA GLY A 192 -22.26 23.68 -29.16
C GLY A 192 -21.81 22.22 -29.04
N GLU A 193 -21.22 21.68 -30.07
CA GLU A 193 -20.79 20.29 -30.14
C GLU A 193 -19.57 20.06 -29.26
N ASN A 194 -19.64 19.00 -28.49
CA ASN A 194 -18.56 18.48 -27.61
C ASN A 194 -18.43 16.97 -27.79
N VAL A 195 -17.28 16.44 -27.39
CA VAL A 195 -16.96 15.02 -27.49
C VAL A 195 -16.46 14.48 -26.18
N TRP A 196 -17.03 13.38 -25.74
CA TRP A 196 -16.54 12.54 -24.66
C TRP A 196 -15.90 11.28 -25.23
N SER A 197 -14.61 11.12 -25.04
CA SER A 197 -13.81 10.02 -25.55
C SER A 197 -13.20 9.22 -24.41
N VAL A 198 -13.21 7.88 -24.53
CA VAL A 198 -12.68 6.96 -23.53
C VAL A 198 -11.86 5.89 -24.22
N CYS A 199 -10.75 5.49 -23.62
CA CYS A 199 -9.98 4.32 -24.02
C CYS A 199 -9.86 3.38 -22.81
N LEU A 200 -10.12 2.09 -23.01
CA LEU A 200 -10.13 1.08 -21.96
C LEU A 200 -8.89 0.18 -22.07
N GLY A 201 -8.22 -0.06 -20.94
CA GLY A 201 -7.14 -1.02 -20.80
C GLY A 201 -7.53 -2.22 -19.95
N ASP A 202 -6.71 -3.27 -19.96
CA ASP A 202 -6.97 -4.53 -19.26
C ASP A 202 -7.07 -4.36 -17.74
N GLY A 203 -6.13 -3.62 -17.13
CA GLY A 203 -6.07 -3.39 -15.70
C GLY A 203 -6.00 -4.68 -14.86
N TRP A 204 -6.45 -4.60 -13.61
CA TRP A 204 -6.58 -5.77 -12.73
C TRP A 204 -7.79 -6.65 -13.09
N TRP A 205 -8.74 -6.12 -13.84
CA TRP A 205 -9.94 -6.84 -14.25
C TRP A 205 -9.64 -8.01 -15.18
N ARG A 206 -8.88 -7.76 -16.26
CA ARG A 206 -8.61 -8.70 -17.34
C ARG A 206 -7.12 -9.03 -17.50
N GLY A 207 -6.24 -8.13 -17.06
CA GLY A 207 -4.79 -8.26 -17.22
C GLY A 207 -4.16 -9.33 -16.35
N ALA A 208 -2.88 -9.58 -16.56
CA ALA A 208 -2.09 -10.53 -15.79
C ALA A 208 -1.87 -10.03 -14.36
N CYS A 209 -2.08 -10.90 -13.39
CA CYS A 209 -1.96 -10.62 -11.96
C CYS A 209 -1.19 -11.72 -11.24
N GLY A 210 -0.45 -11.32 -10.17
CA GLY A 210 0.26 -12.22 -9.28
C GLY A 210 1.46 -12.92 -9.89
N ALA A 211 2.10 -13.78 -9.12
CA ALA A 211 3.29 -14.52 -9.49
C ALA A 211 3.08 -15.44 -10.70
N PHE A 212 1.85 -15.90 -10.94
CA PHE A 212 1.50 -16.85 -11.99
C PHE A 212 0.86 -16.22 -13.21
N ASP A 213 0.86 -14.90 -13.33
CA ASP A 213 0.32 -14.15 -14.48
C ASP A 213 -1.13 -14.53 -14.82
N VAL A 214 -1.97 -14.72 -13.81
CA VAL A 214 -3.38 -15.07 -13.98
C VAL A 214 -4.10 -13.94 -14.71
N ARG A 215 -4.70 -14.23 -15.88
CA ARG A 215 -5.51 -13.30 -16.64
C ARG A 215 -7.01 -13.59 -16.51
N ASN A 216 -7.82 -12.60 -16.90
CA ASN A 216 -9.28 -12.67 -16.83
C ASN A 216 -9.79 -12.92 -15.40
N ASN A 217 -9.09 -12.38 -14.42
CA ASN A 217 -9.34 -12.64 -12.99
C ASN A 217 -10.79 -12.36 -12.61
N TYR A 218 -11.32 -11.22 -13.03
CA TYR A 218 -12.72 -10.84 -12.79
C TYR A 218 -13.61 -11.00 -14.04
N GLY A 219 -13.08 -10.81 -15.24
CA GLY A 219 -13.85 -10.95 -16.46
C GLY A 219 -13.03 -10.84 -17.73
N LYS A 220 -13.61 -11.27 -18.85
CA LYS A 220 -12.96 -11.32 -20.17
C LYS A 220 -13.13 -10.03 -20.97
N LYS A 221 -14.22 -9.27 -20.72
CA LYS A 221 -14.55 -8.03 -21.42
C LYS A 221 -14.29 -6.82 -20.55
N VAL A 222 -13.66 -5.81 -21.10
CA VAL A 222 -13.60 -4.49 -20.49
C VAL A 222 -14.87 -3.72 -20.79
N GLN A 223 -15.33 -2.93 -19.80
CA GLN A 223 -16.64 -2.27 -19.87
C GLN A 223 -16.52 -0.86 -19.29
N PHE A 224 -17.39 0.03 -19.71
CA PHE A 224 -17.44 1.40 -19.25
C PHE A 224 -18.81 1.77 -18.69
N PHE A 225 -18.81 2.58 -17.63
CA PHE A 225 -20.00 3.11 -17.01
C PHE A 225 -19.76 4.55 -16.58
N GLY A 226 -20.60 5.50 -17.02
CA GLY A 226 -20.40 6.88 -16.63
C GLY A 226 -21.51 7.82 -17.07
N GLN A 227 -21.58 8.94 -16.37
CA GLN A 227 -22.47 10.07 -16.67
C GLN A 227 -21.77 11.40 -16.49
N LEU A 228 -22.02 12.32 -17.41
CA LEU A 228 -21.70 13.75 -17.26
C LEU A 228 -22.96 14.46 -16.81
N VAL A 229 -22.86 15.29 -15.79
CA VAL A 229 -23.97 16.09 -15.27
C VAL A 229 -23.67 17.55 -15.55
N LEU A 230 -24.50 18.21 -16.36
CA LEU A 230 -24.36 19.58 -16.78
C LEU A 230 -25.43 20.44 -16.13
N GLU A 231 -25.03 21.48 -15.45
CA GLU A 231 -25.89 22.39 -14.70
C GLU A 231 -25.85 23.79 -15.36
N TYR A 232 -27.02 24.38 -15.61
CA TYR A 232 -27.18 25.64 -16.31
C TYR A 232 -27.72 26.75 -15.42
N GLU A 233 -27.50 28.02 -15.79
CA GLU A 233 -27.97 29.23 -15.09
C GLU A 233 -29.48 29.27 -14.89
N ASP A 234 -30.24 28.69 -15.81
CA ASP A 234 -31.72 28.62 -15.71
C ASP A 234 -32.21 27.53 -14.75
N GLY A 235 -31.32 26.84 -14.07
CA GLY A 235 -31.59 25.73 -13.15
C GLY A 235 -31.81 24.38 -13.82
N THR A 236 -31.68 24.27 -15.15
CA THR A 236 -31.76 22.99 -15.87
C THR A 236 -30.55 22.12 -15.55
N VAL A 237 -30.78 20.81 -15.46
CA VAL A 237 -29.74 19.78 -15.34
C VAL A 237 -29.88 18.79 -16.48
N GLU A 238 -28.82 18.62 -17.25
CA GLU A 238 -28.75 17.65 -18.34
C GLU A 238 -27.76 16.53 -18.03
N TYR A 239 -28.05 15.34 -18.56
CA TYR A 239 -27.23 14.16 -18.41
C TYR A 239 -26.73 13.66 -19.75
N VAL A 240 -25.42 13.52 -19.91
CA VAL A 240 -24.80 12.78 -21.01
C VAL A 240 -24.34 11.46 -20.42
N ILE A 241 -24.86 10.34 -20.88
CA ILE A 241 -24.71 9.04 -20.23
C ILE A 241 -24.03 8.02 -21.13
N SER A 242 -23.40 7.01 -20.54
CA SER A 242 -23.01 5.81 -21.25
C SER A 242 -24.29 5.01 -21.61
N ASP A 243 -24.50 4.84 -22.89
CA ASP A 243 -25.61 4.10 -23.49
C ASP A 243 -25.21 3.58 -24.89
N GLU A 244 -26.09 2.87 -25.55
CA GLU A 244 -25.87 2.23 -26.86
C GLU A 244 -25.62 3.26 -28.02
N ARG A 245 -25.69 4.56 -27.74
CA ARG A 245 -25.34 5.61 -28.69
C ARG A 245 -23.86 5.95 -28.74
N PHE A 246 -23.05 5.38 -27.85
CA PHE A 246 -21.61 5.44 -27.98
C PHE A 246 -21.15 4.69 -29.24
N ARG A 247 -20.15 5.24 -29.90
CA ARG A 247 -19.43 4.58 -30.99
C ARG A 247 -18.17 3.93 -30.44
N THR A 248 -17.75 2.80 -30.99
CA THR A 248 -16.53 2.07 -30.62
C THR A 248 -15.73 1.63 -31.84
N SER A 249 -14.43 1.67 -31.68
CA SER A 249 -13.43 1.13 -32.61
C SER A 249 -12.20 0.69 -31.82
N THR A 250 -11.20 0.20 -32.54
CA THR A 250 -9.85 -0.03 -32.02
C THR A 250 -8.88 0.96 -32.66
N GLY A 251 -7.74 1.18 -32.04
CA GLY A 251 -6.71 2.10 -32.52
C GLY A 251 -5.31 1.56 -32.32
N GLY A 252 -4.38 2.43 -31.97
CA GLY A 252 -2.96 2.11 -31.82
C GLY A 252 -2.65 1.10 -30.73
N TYR A 253 -3.41 1.06 -29.64
CA TYR A 253 -3.19 0.12 -28.55
C TYR A 253 -3.65 -1.30 -28.91
N LEU A 254 -2.71 -2.15 -29.31
CA LEU A 254 -2.96 -3.57 -29.65
C LEU A 254 -2.91 -4.47 -28.41
N GLN A 255 -2.21 -4.03 -27.34
CA GLN A 255 -2.11 -4.69 -26.05
C GLN A 255 -1.92 -3.64 -24.95
N THR A 256 -2.64 -3.81 -23.83
CA THR A 256 -2.62 -2.87 -22.69
C THR A 256 -2.48 -3.57 -21.35
N ASP A 257 -1.81 -4.71 -21.31
CA ASP A 257 -1.59 -5.43 -20.07
C ASP A 257 -0.65 -4.63 -19.12
N MET A 258 -1.08 -4.44 -17.87
CA MET A 258 -0.31 -3.66 -16.90
C MET A 258 1.05 -4.27 -16.57
N LYS A 259 1.15 -5.60 -16.57
CA LYS A 259 2.31 -6.35 -16.10
C LYS A 259 3.17 -6.87 -17.26
N ILE A 260 2.55 -7.52 -18.23
CA ILE A 260 3.26 -8.07 -19.39
C ILE A 260 3.75 -6.94 -20.29
N GLY A 261 2.89 -5.96 -20.56
CA GLY A 261 3.29 -4.73 -21.22
C GLY A 261 2.36 -4.25 -22.34
N THR A 262 2.85 -3.27 -23.06
CA THR A 262 2.10 -2.54 -24.09
C THR A 262 2.65 -2.86 -25.48
N VAL A 263 1.73 -3.08 -26.45
CA VAL A 263 2.03 -3.05 -27.88
C VAL A 263 1.22 -1.92 -28.49
N PHE A 264 1.91 -0.96 -29.13
CA PHE A 264 1.30 0.19 -29.75
C PHE A 264 1.75 0.35 -31.20
N ASP A 265 0.77 0.54 -32.10
CA ASP A 265 1.00 0.77 -33.52
C ASP A 265 0.53 2.18 -33.90
N ALA A 266 1.49 3.09 -34.08
CA ALA A 266 1.18 4.49 -34.36
C ALA A 266 0.50 4.74 -35.72
N GLU A 267 0.62 3.81 -36.68
CA GLU A 267 -0.08 3.89 -37.96
C GLU A 267 -1.59 3.66 -37.80
N LYS A 268 -1.99 2.84 -36.82
CA LYS A 268 -3.38 2.50 -36.53
C LYS A 268 -4.09 3.51 -35.64
N GLU A 269 -3.35 4.49 -35.04
CA GLU A 269 -4.00 5.48 -34.18
C GLU A 269 -4.89 6.44 -35.00
N PRO A 270 -6.22 6.50 -34.77
CA PRO A 270 -7.11 7.37 -35.51
C PRO A 270 -6.83 8.83 -35.15
N LYS A 271 -6.41 9.63 -36.15
CA LYS A 271 -6.09 11.04 -35.92
C LYS A 271 -7.34 11.85 -35.67
N GLY A 272 -7.36 12.58 -34.54
CA GLY A 272 -8.46 13.48 -34.21
C GLY A 272 -9.70 12.82 -33.62
N TRP A 273 -9.67 11.54 -33.27
CA TRP A 273 -10.85 10.84 -32.74
C TRP A 273 -11.36 11.40 -31.40
N LYS A 274 -10.51 12.17 -30.68
CA LYS A 274 -10.84 12.77 -29.38
C LYS A 274 -11.45 14.17 -29.48
N ILE A 275 -11.54 14.75 -30.68
CA ILE A 275 -12.02 16.13 -30.90
C ILE A 275 -13.35 16.18 -31.66
N PRO A 276 -14.14 17.27 -31.55
CA PRO A 276 -15.33 17.50 -32.37
C PRO A 276 -15.04 17.48 -33.87
N GLY A 277 -16.04 17.10 -34.68
CA GLY A 277 -15.92 17.06 -36.13
C GLY A 277 -15.19 15.84 -36.73
N PHE A 278 -14.73 14.89 -35.89
CA PHE A 278 -14.19 13.63 -36.38
C PHE A 278 -15.31 12.76 -36.97
N ASP A 279 -15.10 12.21 -38.15
CA ASP A 279 -16.04 11.29 -38.78
C ASP A 279 -15.93 9.88 -38.17
N ASP A 280 -16.89 9.54 -37.35
CA ASP A 280 -17.01 8.21 -36.72
C ASP A 280 -18.10 7.33 -37.36
N SER A 281 -18.53 7.65 -38.60
CA SER A 281 -19.60 6.91 -39.28
C SER A 281 -19.30 5.43 -39.48
N GLU A 282 -18.02 5.08 -39.70
CA GLU A 282 -17.55 3.71 -39.85
C GLU A 282 -17.34 2.97 -38.48
N TRP A 283 -17.43 3.70 -37.35
CA TRP A 283 -17.33 3.06 -36.04
C TRP A 283 -18.61 2.33 -35.70
N LYS A 284 -18.51 1.17 -35.08
CA LYS A 284 -19.64 0.40 -34.57
C LYS A 284 -20.32 1.09 -33.41
N TYR A 285 -21.56 0.78 -33.14
CA TYR A 285 -22.18 1.08 -31.86
C TYR A 285 -21.73 0.07 -30.80
N VAL A 286 -21.65 0.53 -29.58
CA VAL A 286 -21.50 -0.36 -28.41
C VAL A 286 -22.82 -1.09 -28.16
N GLN A 287 -22.73 -2.17 -27.39
CA GLN A 287 -23.90 -2.83 -26.84
C GLN A 287 -23.99 -2.60 -25.33
N ARG A 288 -25.15 -2.79 -24.76
CA ARG A 288 -25.32 -2.90 -23.34
C ARG A 288 -24.57 -4.14 -22.84
N ALA A 289 -23.83 -3.99 -21.74
CA ALA A 289 -23.08 -5.10 -21.18
C ALA A 289 -23.99 -6.27 -20.78
N SER A 290 -23.45 -7.48 -20.88
CA SER A 290 -24.17 -8.71 -20.52
C SER A 290 -24.44 -8.82 -19.01
N ASN A 291 -25.33 -9.73 -18.64
CA ASN A 291 -25.84 -9.90 -17.25
C ASN A 291 -24.80 -10.28 -16.18
N ASP A 292 -23.53 -10.50 -16.56
CA ASP A 292 -22.45 -10.84 -15.62
C ASP A 292 -21.83 -9.61 -14.92
N VAL A 293 -22.38 -8.42 -15.16
CA VAL A 293 -21.87 -7.18 -14.59
C VAL A 293 -22.50 -6.94 -13.21
N PRO A 294 -21.68 -6.59 -12.20
CA PRO A 294 -22.19 -6.23 -10.89
C PRO A 294 -23.22 -5.09 -10.91
N ASP A 295 -24.15 -5.13 -9.98
CA ASP A 295 -25.17 -4.08 -9.80
C ASP A 295 -24.50 -2.75 -9.37
N ASN A 296 -25.03 -1.60 -9.82
CA ASN A 296 -24.58 -0.26 -9.40
C ASN A 296 -24.60 -0.05 -7.87
N LYS A 297 -25.24 -0.93 -7.11
CA LYS A 297 -25.25 -0.87 -5.63
C LYS A 297 -23.87 -1.04 -4.98
N ILE A 298 -22.93 -1.63 -5.72
CA ILE A 298 -21.54 -1.80 -5.23
C ILE A 298 -20.65 -0.58 -5.50
N LEU A 299 -21.18 0.44 -6.22
CA LEU A 299 -20.44 1.65 -6.54
C LEU A 299 -20.25 2.52 -5.31
N VAL A 300 -19.00 2.90 -5.04
CA VAL A 300 -18.59 3.79 -3.97
C VAL A 300 -17.70 4.90 -4.51
N ALA A 301 -17.72 6.06 -3.86
CA ALA A 301 -16.82 7.13 -4.22
C ALA A 301 -15.34 6.74 -4.00
N GLU A 302 -14.45 7.27 -4.83
CA GLU A 302 -13.00 7.16 -4.61
C GLU A 302 -12.63 7.84 -3.28
N GLN A 303 -11.98 7.10 -2.37
CA GLN A 303 -11.76 7.51 -0.98
C GLN A 303 -10.29 7.64 -0.60
N SER A 304 -9.37 7.40 -1.55
CA SER A 304 -7.93 7.46 -1.32
C SER A 304 -7.25 8.33 -2.36
N PRO A 305 -6.06 8.85 -2.09
CA PRO A 305 -5.27 9.51 -3.11
C PRO A 305 -4.99 8.57 -4.28
N TYR A 306 -5.35 9.02 -5.48
CA TYR A 306 -5.21 8.24 -6.71
C TYR A 306 -3.76 8.13 -7.18
N CYS A 307 -3.48 7.13 -8.02
CA CYS A 307 -2.18 7.00 -8.68
C CYS A 307 -2.00 8.10 -9.72
N ARG A 308 -0.83 8.73 -9.75
CA ARG A 308 -0.44 9.70 -10.77
C ARG A 308 1.06 9.70 -11.06
N GLU A 309 1.45 10.35 -12.12
CA GLU A 309 2.85 10.63 -12.41
C GLU A 309 3.46 11.55 -11.34
N LYS A 310 4.65 11.23 -10.89
CA LYS A 310 5.36 11.96 -9.84
C LYS A 310 6.74 12.42 -10.34
N GLU A 311 7.81 11.74 -9.94
CA GLU A 311 9.17 12.12 -10.32
C GLU A 311 9.52 11.66 -11.74
N GLN A 312 10.44 12.39 -12.39
CA GLN A 312 10.98 12.08 -13.70
C GLN A 312 12.50 11.92 -13.61
N TYR A 313 13.03 10.91 -14.26
CA TYR A 313 14.46 10.61 -14.27
C TYR A 313 14.95 10.53 -15.72
N ALA A 314 15.94 11.36 -16.07
CA ALA A 314 16.59 11.30 -17.37
C ALA A 314 17.43 10.03 -17.48
N GLY A 315 17.34 9.34 -18.63
CA GLY A 315 18.11 8.14 -18.90
C GLY A 315 19.52 8.45 -19.37
N HIS A 316 20.47 7.64 -18.93
CA HIS A 316 21.86 7.64 -19.43
C HIS A 316 22.08 6.36 -20.24
N ALA A 317 22.26 6.53 -21.56
CA ALA A 317 22.47 5.40 -22.48
C ALA A 317 23.94 4.94 -22.48
N PHE A 318 24.15 3.63 -22.50
CA PHE A 318 25.45 2.99 -22.64
C PHE A 318 25.31 1.66 -23.40
N VAL A 319 26.43 1.12 -23.84
CA VAL A 319 26.47 -0.24 -24.41
C VAL A 319 26.94 -1.20 -23.32
N ASP A 320 26.16 -2.21 -23.05
CA ASP A 320 26.45 -3.18 -22.00
C ASP A 320 27.51 -4.22 -22.46
N ALA A 321 27.91 -5.13 -21.56
CA ALA A 321 28.93 -6.15 -21.86
C ALA A 321 28.45 -7.22 -22.87
N ALA A 322 27.16 -7.27 -23.20
CA ALA A 322 26.62 -8.12 -24.27
C ALA A 322 26.55 -7.39 -25.63
N GLY A 323 26.78 -6.08 -25.66
CA GLY A 323 26.67 -5.24 -26.84
C GLY A 323 25.27 -4.66 -27.07
N ASP A 324 24.37 -4.81 -26.09
CA ASP A 324 23.03 -4.22 -26.14
C ASP A 324 23.06 -2.75 -25.72
N THR A 325 22.20 -1.92 -26.31
CA THR A 325 21.97 -0.55 -25.86
C THR A 325 21.08 -0.57 -24.64
N VAL A 326 21.59 -0.08 -23.52
CA VAL A 326 20.90 -0.04 -22.23
C VAL A 326 20.86 1.39 -21.71
N ILE A 327 19.77 1.75 -21.07
CA ILE A 327 19.57 3.04 -20.40
C ILE A 327 19.51 2.81 -18.89
N ASP A 328 20.38 3.48 -18.13
CA ASP A 328 20.34 3.55 -16.67
C ASP A 328 19.64 4.85 -16.24
N PHE A 329 18.57 4.74 -15.47
CA PHE A 329 17.85 5.88 -14.88
C PHE A 329 18.36 6.25 -13.48
N GLY A 330 19.41 5.56 -13.00
CA GLY A 330 20.05 5.84 -11.71
C GLY A 330 19.23 5.46 -10.48
N LYS A 331 17.96 5.08 -10.65
CA LYS A 331 17.06 4.73 -9.55
C LYS A 331 16.10 3.62 -9.96
N ASN A 332 15.90 2.64 -9.10
CA ASN A 332 14.90 1.59 -9.30
C ASN A 332 13.52 2.13 -8.86
N ILE A 333 12.57 2.20 -9.78
CA ILE A 333 11.25 2.80 -9.58
C ILE A 333 10.12 1.89 -10.07
N ALA A 334 8.89 2.18 -9.66
CA ALA A 334 7.69 1.74 -10.36
C ALA A 334 7.21 2.85 -11.31
N GLY A 335 7.00 2.52 -12.57
CA GLY A 335 6.60 3.50 -13.57
C GLY A 335 6.71 3.00 -15.00
N TYR A 336 6.95 3.93 -15.90
CA TYR A 336 7.15 3.66 -17.32
C TYR A 336 8.10 4.67 -17.95
N VAL A 337 8.49 4.42 -19.20
CA VAL A 337 9.41 5.28 -19.94
C VAL A 337 8.64 6.04 -21.02
N ARG A 338 8.72 7.39 -20.97
CA ARG A 338 8.36 8.24 -22.10
C ARG A 338 9.50 8.21 -23.11
N MET A 339 9.17 7.93 -24.37
CA MET A 339 10.09 7.91 -25.49
C MET A 339 9.85 9.14 -26.38
N LYS A 340 10.92 9.84 -26.75
CA LYS A 340 11.00 10.74 -27.88
C LYS A 340 11.91 10.13 -28.93
N LEU A 341 11.38 9.81 -30.08
CA LEU A 341 12.05 9.03 -31.11
C LEU A 341 12.16 9.88 -32.37
N HIS A 342 13.33 9.86 -33.01
CA HIS A 342 13.63 10.71 -34.14
C HIS A 342 13.96 9.91 -35.40
N HIS A 343 13.60 10.42 -36.58
CA HIS A 343 13.95 9.89 -37.89
C HIS A 343 13.58 8.41 -38.09
N LEU A 344 12.44 7.97 -37.57
CA LEU A 344 11.98 6.59 -37.72
C LEU A 344 11.46 6.33 -39.15
N LYS A 345 11.56 5.07 -39.57
CA LYS A 345 10.89 4.60 -40.79
C LYS A 345 9.47 4.12 -40.48
N PRO A 346 8.53 4.26 -41.42
CA PRO A 346 7.21 3.65 -41.26
C PRO A 346 7.32 2.15 -40.95
N GLY A 347 6.58 1.68 -39.93
CA GLY A 347 6.58 0.29 -39.48
C GLY A 347 7.85 -0.15 -38.74
N GLN A 348 8.81 0.74 -38.46
CA GLN A 348 9.99 0.42 -37.66
C GLN A 348 9.55 0.06 -36.22
N ILE A 349 10.06 -1.07 -35.74
CA ILE A 349 9.69 -1.61 -34.42
C ILE A 349 10.76 -1.24 -33.42
N ILE A 350 10.37 -0.54 -32.36
CA ILE A 350 11.20 -0.22 -31.20
C ILE A 350 10.69 -1.03 -30.02
N THR A 351 11.59 -1.69 -29.29
CA THR A 351 11.22 -2.41 -28.07
C THR A 351 12.01 -1.91 -26.88
N LEU A 352 11.32 -1.76 -25.76
CA LEU A 352 11.88 -1.51 -24.43
C LEU A 352 11.62 -2.71 -23.53
N GLU A 353 12.67 -3.29 -22.99
CA GLU A 353 12.62 -4.35 -21.99
C GLU A 353 13.12 -3.78 -20.66
N HIS A 354 12.28 -3.87 -19.61
CA HIS A 354 12.55 -3.24 -18.32
C HIS A 354 13.14 -4.26 -17.34
N GLY A 355 14.19 -3.88 -16.61
CA GLY A 355 14.87 -4.75 -15.63
C GLY A 355 15.46 -3.96 -14.47
N GLU A 356 15.77 -4.66 -13.39
CA GLU A 356 16.28 -4.07 -12.16
C GLU A 356 17.80 -4.14 -12.04
N ILE A 357 18.48 -5.09 -12.70
CA ILE A 357 19.87 -5.45 -12.45
C ILE A 357 20.71 -5.56 -13.71
N LEU A 358 22.02 -5.44 -13.51
CA LEU A 358 23.06 -5.90 -14.45
C LEU A 358 23.78 -7.08 -13.81
N VAL A 359 23.93 -8.19 -14.54
CA VAL A 359 24.72 -9.33 -14.13
C VAL A 359 25.99 -9.36 -14.98
N ASP A 360 27.16 -9.32 -14.36
CA ASP A 360 28.46 -9.21 -15.04
C ASP A 360 28.50 -8.10 -16.10
N GLY A 361 27.86 -6.96 -15.77
CA GLY A 361 27.79 -5.79 -16.65
C GLY A 361 26.85 -5.94 -17.85
N LYS A 362 25.98 -6.95 -17.87
CA LYS A 362 24.96 -7.21 -18.90
C LYS A 362 23.57 -6.98 -18.33
N PHE A 363 22.67 -6.41 -19.12
CA PHE A 363 21.27 -6.32 -18.77
C PHE A 363 20.69 -7.72 -18.56
N ASP A 364 20.05 -7.93 -17.42
CA ASP A 364 19.46 -9.22 -17.07
C ASP A 364 18.10 -9.03 -16.36
N THR A 365 17.25 -10.04 -16.49
CA THR A 365 15.91 -10.11 -15.90
C THR A 365 15.71 -11.39 -15.07
N CYS A 366 16.79 -12.14 -14.78
CA CYS A 366 16.72 -13.42 -14.08
C CYS A 366 16.07 -13.31 -12.69
N ASN A 367 16.19 -12.14 -12.04
CA ASN A 367 15.58 -11.89 -10.72
C ASN A 367 14.07 -11.66 -10.77
N ILE A 368 13.51 -11.33 -11.93
CA ILE A 368 12.08 -10.99 -12.10
C ILE A 368 11.31 -11.99 -12.97
N VAL A 369 11.99 -12.72 -13.85
CA VAL A 369 11.37 -13.79 -14.64
C VAL A 369 11.46 -15.09 -13.84
N GLN A 370 10.40 -15.40 -13.12
CA GLN A 370 10.32 -16.68 -12.42
C GLN A 370 10.00 -17.82 -13.38
N GLY A 371 10.45 -19.03 -13.04
CA GLY A 371 10.11 -20.24 -13.78
C GLY A 371 8.61 -20.57 -13.81
N THR A 372 7.81 -19.84 -13.04
CA THR A 372 6.35 -19.94 -12.97
C THR A 372 5.63 -19.01 -13.96
N SER A 373 6.33 -18.04 -14.57
CA SER A 373 5.70 -17.17 -15.57
C SER A 373 5.36 -17.96 -16.84
N ILE A 374 4.10 -17.83 -17.27
CA ILE A 374 3.60 -18.45 -18.50
C ILE A 374 3.86 -17.59 -19.76
N TYR A 375 4.35 -16.36 -19.56
CA TYR A 375 4.69 -15.44 -20.64
C TYR A 375 6.21 -15.31 -20.76
N LYS A 376 6.71 -15.45 -21.99
CA LYS A 376 8.15 -15.28 -22.29
C LYS A 376 8.54 -13.80 -22.40
N ASP A 377 7.66 -12.98 -22.93
CA ASP A 377 7.81 -11.52 -22.96
C ASP A 377 7.23 -10.96 -21.65
N PHE A 378 8.04 -10.20 -20.94
CA PHE A 378 7.69 -9.67 -19.62
C PHE A 378 8.24 -8.25 -19.48
N GLN A 379 7.42 -7.35 -18.88
CA GLN A 379 7.77 -5.94 -18.71
C GLN A 379 8.27 -5.26 -20.01
N LYS A 380 7.55 -5.46 -21.13
CA LYS A 380 7.97 -5.07 -22.46
C LYS A 380 7.04 -4.04 -23.08
N VAL A 381 7.63 -3.02 -23.70
CA VAL A 381 6.91 -2.09 -24.58
C VAL A 381 7.37 -2.36 -26.02
N THR A 382 6.42 -2.51 -26.94
CA THR A 382 6.67 -2.61 -28.37
C THR A 382 5.94 -1.46 -29.06
N TYR A 383 6.70 -0.62 -29.76
CA TYR A 383 6.21 0.53 -30.48
C TYR A 383 6.47 0.36 -31.99
N HIS A 384 5.41 0.42 -32.78
CA HIS A 384 5.49 0.44 -34.24
C HIS A 384 5.36 1.88 -34.71
N ALA A 385 6.42 2.39 -35.34
CA ALA A 385 6.52 3.79 -35.73
C ALA A 385 5.64 4.15 -36.94
N GLN A 386 5.13 5.37 -36.95
CA GLN A 386 4.42 5.95 -38.10
C GLN A 386 5.39 6.46 -39.17
N GLY A 387 6.64 6.74 -38.86
CA GLY A 387 7.65 7.27 -39.77
C GLY A 387 7.66 8.80 -39.85
N LYS A 388 7.33 9.49 -38.79
CA LYS A 388 7.48 10.94 -38.67
C LYS A 388 8.90 11.33 -38.31
N GLU A 389 9.25 12.60 -38.51
CA GLU A 389 10.51 13.20 -38.09
C GLU A 389 10.73 13.07 -36.58
N GLU A 390 9.66 13.29 -35.81
CA GLU A 390 9.63 13.11 -34.36
C GLU A 390 8.35 12.39 -33.93
N GLU A 391 8.48 11.41 -33.07
CA GLU A 391 7.37 10.64 -32.48
C GLU A 391 7.55 10.56 -30.96
N GLU A 392 6.49 10.84 -30.21
CA GLU A 392 6.48 10.69 -28.76
C GLU A 392 5.48 9.63 -28.34
N PHE A 393 5.87 8.76 -27.39
CA PHE A 393 4.97 7.73 -26.87
C PHE A 393 5.16 7.52 -25.36
N VAL A 394 4.06 7.30 -24.67
CA VAL A 394 3.97 6.94 -23.24
C VAL A 394 3.05 5.74 -23.09
N PRO A 395 3.51 4.61 -22.47
CA PRO A 395 2.69 3.41 -22.31
C PRO A 395 1.75 3.52 -21.10
N GLU A 396 0.76 4.42 -21.15
CA GLU A 396 -0.11 4.85 -20.04
C GLU A 396 -0.94 3.73 -19.38
N TYR A 397 -1.01 2.53 -19.96
CA TYR A 397 -1.80 1.38 -19.45
C TYR A 397 -0.94 0.28 -18.82
N SER A 398 0.37 0.43 -18.82
CA SER A 398 1.31 -0.52 -18.22
C SER A 398 2.13 0.18 -17.15
N ILE A 399 2.63 -0.59 -16.20
CA ILE A 399 3.55 -0.11 -15.18
C ILE A 399 4.61 -1.17 -14.92
N PHE A 400 5.86 -0.77 -14.73
CA PHE A 400 7.00 -1.66 -14.61
C PHE A 400 7.85 -1.28 -13.42
N GLY A 401 8.49 -2.28 -12.78
CA GLY A 401 9.57 -2.08 -11.84
C GLY A 401 10.90 -2.13 -12.58
N PHE A 402 11.72 -1.07 -12.51
CA PHE A 402 12.98 -1.05 -13.24
C PHE A 402 13.93 0.05 -12.78
N ARG A 403 15.21 -0.19 -13.02
CA ARG A 403 16.27 0.83 -13.06
C ARG A 403 16.85 0.93 -14.47
N TYR A 404 16.96 -0.21 -15.16
CA TYR A 404 17.56 -0.32 -16.48
C TYR A 404 16.52 -0.65 -17.53
N VAL A 405 16.73 -0.13 -18.75
CA VAL A 405 15.90 -0.48 -19.90
C VAL A 405 16.78 -0.79 -21.09
N ARG A 406 16.62 -1.99 -21.64
CA ARG A 406 17.25 -2.40 -22.88
C ARG A 406 16.42 -1.93 -24.05
N VAL A 407 17.05 -1.21 -24.99
CA VAL A 407 16.42 -0.65 -26.18
C VAL A 407 16.85 -1.43 -27.42
N ARG A 408 15.90 -1.90 -28.19
CA ARG A 408 16.15 -2.55 -29.47
C ARG A 408 15.35 -1.91 -30.60
N GLY A 409 15.91 -2.02 -31.84
CA GLY A 409 15.26 -1.51 -33.04
C GLY A 409 15.43 0.01 -33.28
N TYR A 410 15.97 0.78 -32.33
CA TYR A 410 16.29 2.17 -32.49
C TYR A 410 17.75 2.34 -32.91
N GLY A 411 17.97 2.71 -34.18
CA GLY A 411 19.33 2.86 -34.74
C GLY A 411 19.88 4.29 -34.67
N GLY A 412 19.14 5.22 -34.08
CA GLY A 412 19.55 6.61 -33.92
C GLY A 412 20.49 6.81 -32.71
N LYS A 413 21.20 7.91 -32.68
CA LYS A 413 21.93 8.37 -31.48
C LYS A 413 20.89 8.74 -30.43
N ILE A 414 21.05 8.24 -29.21
CA ILE A 414 20.20 8.58 -28.07
C ILE A 414 20.74 9.86 -27.44
N GLU A 415 19.92 10.90 -27.44
CA GLU A 415 20.25 12.18 -26.83
C GLU A 415 19.66 12.25 -25.41
N PRO A 416 20.21 13.08 -24.50
CA PRO A 416 19.63 13.29 -23.17
C PRO A 416 18.18 13.76 -23.26
N GLY A 417 17.26 13.05 -22.59
CA GLY A 417 15.82 13.33 -22.57
C GLY A 417 14.98 12.59 -23.61
N ASP A 418 15.59 11.85 -24.55
CA ASP A 418 14.87 10.99 -25.48
C ASP A 418 14.11 9.87 -24.74
N PHE A 419 14.69 9.38 -23.65
CA PHE A 419 14.07 8.41 -22.76
C PHE A 419 14.03 8.98 -21.34
N THR A 420 12.83 9.14 -20.83
CA THR A 420 12.59 9.65 -19.47
C THR A 420 11.75 8.66 -18.69
N ALA A 421 12.30 8.11 -17.61
CA ALA A 421 11.52 7.30 -16.70
C ALA A 421 10.60 8.20 -15.85
N ILE A 422 9.33 7.80 -15.75
CA ILE A 422 8.31 8.51 -14.99
C ILE A 422 7.83 7.58 -13.89
N ALA A 423 8.07 7.96 -12.64
CA ALA A 423 7.56 7.24 -11.49
C ALA A 423 6.06 7.46 -11.32
N VAL A 424 5.32 6.38 -11.05
CA VAL A 424 3.86 6.42 -10.85
C VAL A 424 3.51 5.70 -9.57
N TYR A 425 2.80 6.38 -8.66
CA TYR A 425 2.33 5.83 -7.41
C TYR A 425 1.18 6.66 -6.83
N SER A 426 0.50 6.16 -5.79
CA SER A 426 -0.57 6.89 -5.10
C SER A 426 -0.08 8.22 -4.57
N ASP A 427 -0.85 9.30 -4.75
CA ASP A 427 -0.46 10.68 -4.41
C ASP A 427 -0.38 10.93 -2.90
N LEU A 428 0.37 10.09 -2.22
CA LEU A 428 0.62 10.18 -0.79
C LEU A 428 1.67 11.25 -0.49
N ARG A 429 1.41 12.03 0.54
CA ARG A 429 2.33 13.07 1.03
C ARG A 429 3.43 12.45 1.87
N VAL A 430 4.68 12.79 1.60
CA VAL A 430 5.81 12.42 2.48
C VAL A 430 5.71 13.23 3.77
N THR A 431 5.60 12.54 4.90
CA THR A 431 5.43 13.12 6.24
C THR A 431 6.66 12.97 7.12
N GLY A 432 7.49 11.96 6.88
CA GLY A 432 8.70 11.73 7.62
C GLY A 432 9.95 12.18 6.85
N LYS A 433 10.93 12.73 7.58
CA LYS A 433 12.29 12.98 7.06
C LYS A 433 13.28 12.58 8.13
N PHE A 434 14.35 11.93 7.71
CA PHE A 434 15.44 11.53 8.58
C PHE A 434 16.79 11.91 7.98
N SER A 435 17.72 12.31 8.84
CA SER A 435 19.12 12.54 8.46
C SER A 435 20.05 12.28 9.66
N CYS A 436 21.27 11.82 9.39
CA CYS A 436 22.30 11.62 10.39
C CYS A 436 23.70 11.80 9.79
N SER A 437 24.72 11.70 10.65
CA SER A 437 26.12 11.84 10.23
C SER A 437 26.64 10.67 9.38
N GLU A 438 25.92 9.52 9.33
CA GLU A 438 26.34 8.35 8.55
C GLU A 438 25.63 8.34 7.18
N PRO A 439 26.36 8.54 6.05
CA PRO A 439 25.75 8.63 4.73
C PRO A 439 25.00 7.35 4.31
N LEU A 440 25.47 6.17 4.74
CA LEU A 440 24.81 4.91 4.39
C LEU A 440 23.45 4.76 5.07
N LEU A 441 23.27 5.26 6.28
CA LEU A 441 21.97 5.27 6.96
C LEU A 441 21.01 6.29 6.34
N ASN A 442 21.52 7.43 5.85
CA ASN A 442 20.70 8.36 5.07
C ASN A 442 20.21 7.69 3.78
N ARG A 443 21.11 6.96 3.09
CA ARG A 443 20.74 6.19 1.90
C ARG A 443 19.76 5.06 2.20
N LEU A 444 19.87 4.42 3.37
CA LEU A 444 18.93 3.40 3.83
C LEU A 444 17.50 3.97 3.93
N TYR A 445 17.36 5.15 4.58
CA TYR A 445 16.09 5.86 4.65
C TYR A 445 15.54 6.19 3.23
N GLU A 446 16.39 6.72 2.35
CA GLU A 446 16.00 7.04 0.98
C GLU A 446 15.54 5.81 0.19
N ASN A 447 16.23 4.68 0.34
CA ASN A 447 15.89 3.43 -0.31
C ASN A 447 14.55 2.86 0.21
N ALA A 448 14.31 2.92 1.53
CA ALA A 448 13.06 2.49 2.13
C ALA A 448 11.88 3.36 1.63
N LEU A 449 12.03 4.68 1.61
CA LEU A 449 11.02 5.60 1.07
C LEU A 449 10.78 5.36 -0.43
N ASN A 450 11.82 5.05 -1.18
CA ASN A 450 11.70 4.74 -2.59
C ASN A 450 10.93 3.45 -2.83
N SER A 451 11.21 2.41 -2.03
CA SER A 451 10.45 1.14 -2.10
C SER A 451 8.99 1.33 -1.68
N GLN A 452 8.71 2.14 -0.66
CA GLN A 452 7.32 2.46 -0.29
C GLN A 452 6.59 3.15 -1.45
N LYS A 453 7.19 4.18 -2.06
CA LYS A 453 6.63 4.86 -3.23
C LYS A 453 6.37 3.90 -4.38
N SER A 454 7.33 3.03 -4.69
CA SER A 454 7.23 2.09 -5.81
C SER A 454 6.15 1.02 -5.62
N ASN A 455 5.77 0.72 -4.38
CA ASN A 455 4.86 -0.37 -4.05
C ASN A 455 3.49 0.11 -3.52
N PHE A 456 3.32 1.40 -3.27
CA PHE A 456 2.01 1.95 -2.88
C PHE A 456 1.28 2.46 -4.12
N LEU A 457 0.81 1.51 -4.93
CA LEU A 457 0.13 1.72 -6.21
C LEU A 457 -1.34 1.33 -6.07
N ASP A 458 -2.15 2.23 -5.51
CA ASP A 458 -3.57 2.04 -5.18
C ASP A 458 -3.83 1.00 -4.08
N VAL A 459 -2.97 -0.03 -3.98
CA VAL A 459 -2.88 -1.06 -2.94
C VAL A 459 -1.40 -1.27 -2.57
N PRO A 460 -1.08 -1.81 -1.38
CA PRO A 460 0.30 -2.07 -0.97
C PRO A 460 0.81 -3.36 -1.63
N THR A 461 1.39 -3.26 -2.83
CA THR A 461 1.97 -4.41 -3.54
C THR A 461 3.32 -4.80 -2.92
N ASP A 462 3.69 -6.07 -2.98
CA ASP A 462 4.97 -6.61 -2.52
C ASP A 462 6.16 -6.03 -3.28
N CYS A 463 6.07 -6.09 -4.61
CA CYS A 463 7.09 -5.64 -5.54
C CYS A 463 6.47 -5.02 -6.80
N PRO A 464 7.19 -4.13 -7.53
CA PRO A 464 6.65 -3.53 -8.74
C PRO A 464 6.95 -4.36 -10.00
N THR A 465 7.55 -5.54 -9.86
CA THR A 465 8.04 -6.36 -10.97
C THR A 465 7.22 -7.62 -11.18
N ARG A 466 7.61 -8.72 -10.51
CA ARG A 466 7.18 -10.08 -10.84
C ARG A 466 5.79 -10.46 -10.33
N GLU A 467 5.33 -9.91 -9.18
CA GLU A 467 4.05 -10.30 -8.57
C GLU A 467 3.04 -9.18 -8.57
N ARG A 468 3.40 -8.01 -8.02
CA ARG A 468 2.51 -6.85 -7.83
C ARG A 468 1.25 -7.23 -7.07
N SER A 469 1.44 -8.08 -6.08
CA SER A 469 0.38 -8.64 -5.26
C SER A 469 0.30 -7.92 -3.93
N PRO A 470 -0.88 -7.49 -3.49
CA PRO A 470 -1.03 -6.81 -2.22
C PRO A 470 -1.08 -7.81 -1.06
N TYR A 471 0.11 -8.31 -0.66
CA TYR A 471 0.25 -9.27 0.43
C TYR A 471 -0.08 -8.64 1.78
N THR A 472 -0.91 -9.34 2.55
CA THR A 472 -1.35 -8.91 3.88
C THR A 472 -0.21 -8.96 4.90
N GLY A 473 0.69 -9.93 4.78
CA GLY A 473 1.89 -10.05 5.62
C GLY A 473 2.82 -8.86 5.49
N ASP A 474 3.20 -8.53 4.26
CA ASP A 474 4.07 -7.39 3.93
C ASP A 474 3.48 -6.08 4.44
N ALA A 475 2.20 -5.87 4.16
CA ALA A 475 1.50 -4.66 4.58
C ALA A 475 1.46 -4.51 6.10
N GLN A 476 1.18 -5.59 6.85
CA GLN A 476 1.07 -5.51 8.31
C GLN A 476 2.42 -5.28 9.00
N VAL A 477 3.52 -5.88 8.51
CA VAL A 477 4.84 -5.64 9.11
C VAL A 477 5.31 -4.21 8.90
N TYR A 478 4.91 -3.59 7.79
CA TYR A 478 5.40 -2.27 7.39
C TYR A 478 4.47 -1.11 7.73
N CYS A 479 3.19 -1.33 8.04
CA CYS A 479 2.17 -0.28 8.16
C CYS A 479 2.54 0.85 9.15
N ARG A 480 3.31 0.55 10.21
CA ARG A 480 3.81 1.55 11.15
C ARG A 480 4.84 2.46 10.49
N THR A 481 5.89 1.87 9.94
CA THR A 481 6.92 2.60 9.20
C THR A 481 6.33 3.39 8.03
N ALA A 482 5.37 2.80 7.32
CA ALA A 482 4.65 3.50 6.25
C ALA A 482 4.00 4.79 6.75
N SER A 483 3.38 4.78 7.95
CA SER A 483 2.75 5.94 8.57
C SER A 483 3.75 7.00 9.04
N GLU A 484 4.95 6.59 9.40
CA GLU A 484 6.04 7.51 9.78
C GLU A 484 6.64 8.22 8.58
N MET A 485 6.65 7.57 7.41
CA MET A 485 7.29 8.08 6.21
C MET A 485 6.33 8.84 5.28
N MET A 486 5.06 8.41 5.18
CA MET A 486 4.05 9.02 4.33
C MET A 486 2.69 9.05 5.03
N ASP A 487 1.80 9.97 4.60
CA ASP A 487 0.42 10.02 5.06
C ASP A 487 -0.39 8.90 4.38
N VAL A 488 -0.61 7.81 5.10
CA VAL A 488 -1.16 6.57 4.53
C VAL A 488 -2.53 6.17 5.10
N TYR A 489 -3.16 7.04 5.92
CA TYR A 489 -4.43 6.68 6.56
C TYR A 489 -5.51 6.27 5.55
N SER A 490 -5.86 7.17 4.63
CA SER A 490 -6.92 6.92 3.64
C SER A 490 -6.56 5.78 2.67
N PHE A 491 -5.28 5.58 2.38
CA PHE A 491 -4.78 4.45 1.60
C PHE A 491 -5.07 3.11 2.29
N PHE A 492 -4.70 2.97 3.57
CA PHE A 492 -4.99 1.75 4.32
C PHE A 492 -6.49 1.63 4.66
N GLU A 493 -7.20 2.73 4.95
CA GLU A 493 -8.65 2.68 5.18
C GLU A 493 -9.38 2.15 3.95
N LYS A 494 -9.01 2.61 2.74
CA LYS A 494 -9.54 2.10 1.46
C LYS A 494 -9.25 0.63 1.31
N TRP A 495 -7.99 0.22 1.49
CA TRP A 495 -7.56 -1.15 1.28
C TRP A 495 -8.18 -2.13 2.28
N MET A 496 -8.27 -1.76 3.56
CA MET A 496 -8.88 -2.60 4.59
C MET A 496 -10.39 -2.84 4.38
N LYS A 497 -11.09 -1.99 3.63
CA LYS A 497 -12.49 -2.23 3.27
C LYS A 497 -12.66 -3.44 2.34
N GLU A 498 -11.66 -3.76 1.54
CA GLU A 498 -11.71 -4.93 0.66
C GLU A 498 -11.78 -6.23 1.47
N LEU A 499 -11.22 -6.25 2.69
CA LEU A 499 -11.20 -7.43 3.54
C LEU A 499 -12.60 -7.89 3.98
N GLU A 500 -13.58 -7.00 4.01
CA GLU A 500 -14.96 -7.36 4.30
C GLU A 500 -15.54 -8.33 3.26
N TYR A 501 -15.10 -8.20 2.01
CA TYR A 501 -15.54 -8.99 0.86
C TYR A 501 -14.66 -10.21 0.61
N GLU A 502 -13.36 -10.11 0.95
CA GLU A 502 -12.36 -11.12 0.62
C GLU A 502 -12.20 -12.19 1.70
N LYS A 503 -12.50 -11.91 2.97
CA LYS A 503 -12.45 -12.93 4.01
C LYS A 503 -13.45 -14.05 3.75
N ALA A 504 -13.08 -15.28 4.07
CA ALA A 504 -14.00 -16.40 4.00
C ALA A 504 -15.05 -16.37 5.13
N ASP A 505 -16.16 -17.09 4.96
CA ASP A 505 -17.25 -17.16 5.94
C ASP A 505 -16.80 -17.73 7.29
N ASN A 506 -15.81 -18.61 7.30
CA ASN A 506 -15.20 -19.14 8.50
C ASN A 506 -14.25 -18.16 9.20
N GLY A 507 -14.04 -16.95 8.66
CA GLY A 507 -13.16 -15.92 9.20
C GLY A 507 -11.71 -16.01 8.74
N GLN A 508 -11.37 -16.94 7.85
CA GLN A 508 -10.05 -17.02 7.24
C GLN A 508 -9.75 -15.77 6.42
N VAL A 509 -8.58 -15.19 6.64
CA VAL A 509 -8.09 -14.00 5.93
C VAL A 509 -7.14 -14.45 4.81
N PRO A 510 -7.29 -13.91 3.58
CA PRO A 510 -6.41 -14.25 2.48
C PRO A 510 -5.00 -13.69 2.68
N SER A 511 -4.02 -14.34 2.08
CA SER A 511 -2.63 -13.86 2.04
C SER A 511 -2.44 -12.67 1.09
N ILE A 512 -3.31 -12.53 0.08
CA ILE A 512 -3.31 -11.46 -0.93
C ILE A 512 -4.70 -10.82 -0.96
N MET A 513 -4.79 -9.48 -0.99
CA MET A 513 -6.05 -8.74 -0.94
C MET A 513 -6.03 -7.43 -1.77
N PRO A 514 -6.89 -7.25 -2.81
CA PRO A 514 -7.88 -8.21 -3.29
C PRO A 514 -7.24 -9.52 -3.77
N CYS A 515 -7.97 -10.62 -3.59
CA CYS A 515 -7.49 -11.94 -3.97
C CYS A 515 -7.28 -12.03 -5.49
N ILE A 516 -6.19 -12.67 -5.88
CA ILE A 516 -6.06 -13.22 -7.22
C ILE A 516 -6.91 -14.49 -7.26
N SER A 517 -8.17 -14.33 -7.63
CA SER A 517 -9.15 -15.40 -7.52
C SER A 517 -9.89 -15.61 -8.83
N PHE A 518 -10.23 -16.85 -9.11
CA PHE A 518 -11.06 -17.16 -10.26
C PHE A 518 -12.54 -16.97 -9.87
N HIS A 519 -13.14 -15.86 -10.29
CA HIS A 519 -14.55 -15.59 -10.00
C HIS A 519 -15.51 -16.46 -10.84
N SER A 520 -15.00 -17.32 -11.70
CA SER A 520 -15.80 -18.35 -12.39
C SER A 520 -15.06 -19.69 -12.43
N LYS A 521 -15.84 -20.78 -12.33
CA LYS A 521 -15.30 -22.14 -12.51
C LYS A 521 -14.62 -22.31 -13.88
N GLN A 522 -15.17 -21.70 -14.91
CA GLN A 522 -14.62 -21.76 -16.26
C GLN A 522 -13.23 -21.11 -16.33
N ASN A 523 -13.04 -19.94 -15.75
CA ASN A 523 -11.74 -19.26 -15.74
C ASN A 523 -10.70 -20.07 -14.95
N LYS A 524 -11.11 -20.68 -13.83
CA LYS A 524 -10.27 -21.58 -13.03
C LYS A 524 -9.81 -22.79 -13.85
N GLU A 525 -10.73 -23.50 -14.52
CA GLU A 525 -10.39 -24.66 -15.32
C GLU A 525 -9.50 -24.28 -16.53
N GLU A 526 -9.82 -23.20 -17.23
CA GLU A 526 -8.97 -22.71 -18.34
C GLU A 526 -7.53 -22.42 -17.88
N PHE A 527 -7.35 -21.86 -16.68
CA PHE A 527 -6.03 -21.62 -16.10
C PHE A 527 -5.35 -22.93 -15.68
N LEU A 528 -6.06 -23.81 -14.98
CA LEU A 528 -5.54 -25.12 -14.57
C LEU A 528 -5.10 -25.94 -15.78
N ASP A 529 -5.89 -26.00 -16.86
CA ASP A 529 -5.53 -26.69 -18.08
C ASP A 529 -4.23 -26.17 -18.70
N LYS A 530 -4.02 -24.85 -18.60
CA LYS A 530 -2.80 -24.20 -19.12
C LYS A 530 -1.56 -24.57 -18.30
N ILE A 531 -1.67 -24.65 -16.98
CA ILE A 531 -0.52 -24.91 -16.08
C ILE A 531 -0.30 -26.39 -15.79
N ARG A 532 -1.25 -27.29 -16.03
CA ARG A 532 -1.12 -28.74 -15.80
C ARG A 532 0.02 -29.38 -16.58
N SER A 533 0.45 -28.77 -17.68
CA SER A 533 1.59 -29.25 -18.47
C SER A 533 2.94 -28.69 -17.99
N GLU A 534 2.94 -27.71 -17.09
CA GLU A 534 4.13 -27.04 -16.59
C GLU A 534 4.71 -27.80 -15.39
N LYS A 535 6.00 -28.19 -15.51
CA LYS A 535 6.69 -28.88 -14.41
C LYS A 535 7.00 -27.90 -13.27
N GLY A 536 6.85 -28.37 -12.04
CA GLY A 536 7.17 -27.61 -10.84
C GLY A 536 6.00 -26.77 -10.28
N LEU A 537 4.79 -26.92 -10.86
CA LEU A 537 3.58 -26.26 -10.41
C LEU A 537 2.57 -27.21 -9.74
N GLU A 538 2.97 -28.47 -9.49
CA GLU A 538 2.10 -29.51 -8.96
C GLU A 538 1.43 -29.09 -7.64
N PHE A 539 2.16 -28.41 -6.75
CA PHE A 539 1.62 -27.92 -5.48
C PHE A 539 0.55 -26.82 -5.67
N LEU A 540 0.78 -25.92 -6.65
CA LEU A 540 -0.19 -24.87 -6.97
C LEU A 540 -1.46 -25.47 -7.58
N ILE A 541 -1.29 -26.46 -8.48
CA ILE A 541 -2.42 -27.16 -9.09
C ILE A 541 -3.26 -27.82 -8.00
N ALA A 542 -2.64 -28.56 -7.07
CA ALA A 542 -3.32 -29.17 -5.95
C ALA A 542 -4.04 -28.15 -5.06
N ALA A 543 -3.37 -27.08 -4.68
CA ALA A 543 -3.95 -26.02 -3.86
C ALA A 543 -5.14 -25.32 -4.53
N LEU A 544 -5.10 -25.14 -5.85
CA LEU A 544 -6.19 -24.53 -6.62
C LEU A 544 -7.34 -25.53 -6.88
N GLU A 545 -7.04 -26.81 -7.10
CA GLU A 545 -8.06 -27.85 -7.31
C GLU A 545 -8.89 -28.07 -6.04
N GLU A 546 -8.28 -28.09 -4.86
CA GLU A 546 -8.96 -28.29 -3.57
C GLU A 546 -9.75 -27.05 -3.10
N GLY A 547 -9.37 -25.85 -3.57
CA GLY A 547 -10.01 -24.59 -3.15
C GLY A 547 -11.40 -24.39 -3.75
N GLU A 548 -12.34 -23.83 -2.97
CA GLU A 548 -13.51 -23.15 -3.54
C GLU A 548 -13.04 -21.98 -4.41
N LEU A 549 -13.89 -21.56 -5.37
CA LEU A 549 -13.57 -20.46 -6.30
C LEU A 549 -12.69 -19.39 -5.65
N GLY A 550 -11.42 -19.37 -6.06
CA GLY A 550 -10.48 -18.30 -5.76
C GLY A 550 -9.88 -18.23 -4.37
N LYS A 551 -10.22 -19.10 -3.45
CA LYS A 551 -9.66 -19.11 -2.10
C LYS A 551 -8.91 -20.41 -1.86
N SER A 552 -7.60 -20.32 -1.74
CA SER A 552 -6.80 -21.48 -1.35
C SER A 552 -7.10 -21.82 0.10
N LYS A 553 -7.62 -23.01 0.35
CA LYS A 553 -7.79 -23.50 1.73
C LYS A 553 -6.45 -23.69 2.43
N THR A 554 -5.39 -23.88 1.66
CA THR A 554 -4.08 -24.25 2.18
C THR A 554 -3.16 -23.03 2.39
N LEU A 555 -3.13 -22.06 1.46
CA LEU A 555 -2.18 -20.94 1.49
C LEU A 555 -2.73 -19.71 2.24
N ASP A 556 -4.04 -19.60 2.41
CA ASP A 556 -4.69 -18.54 3.16
C ASP A 556 -4.85 -18.91 4.65
N GLY A 557 -5.08 -17.92 5.48
CA GLY A 557 -5.21 -18.14 6.93
C GLY A 557 -3.87 -18.27 7.65
N SER A 558 -2.78 -17.86 7.04
CA SER A 558 -1.44 -17.90 7.63
C SER A 558 -1.28 -16.87 8.75
N ALA A 559 -0.73 -17.32 9.88
CA ALA A 559 -0.28 -16.44 10.95
C ALA A 559 0.79 -15.48 10.44
N GLY A 560 0.77 -14.22 10.89
CA GLY A 560 1.62 -13.15 10.41
C GLY A 560 1.07 -12.46 9.15
N TRP A 561 0.26 -13.14 8.33
CA TRP A 561 -0.43 -12.57 7.16
C TRP A 561 -1.86 -12.16 7.52
N GLY A 562 -2.69 -13.09 7.92
CA GLY A 562 -4.08 -12.83 8.31
C GLY A 562 -4.22 -11.85 9.48
N ASP A 563 -3.18 -11.72 10.30
CA ASP A 563 -3.11 -10.77 11.41
C ASP A 563 -3.18 -9.30 10.97
N ALA A 564 -3.03 -9.02 9.68
CA ALA A 564 -3.31 -7.71 9.08
C ALA A 564 -4.71 -7.19 9.46
N ALA A 565 -5.69 -8.09 9.58
CA ALA A 565 -7.06 -7.76 9.99
C ALA A 565 -7.15 -7.09 11.38
N VAL A 566 -6.15 -7.29 12.22
CA VAL A 566 -6.08 -6.74 13.58
C VAL A 566 -4.99 -5.67 13.71
N ILE A 567 -3.80 -5.96 13.18
CA ILE A 567 -2.61 -5.13 13.37
C ILE A 567 -2.76 -3.80 12.63
N ILE A 568 -3.21 -3.82 11.37
CA ILE A 568 -3.30 -2.58 10.57
C ILE A 568 -4.33 -1.61 11.15
N PRO A 569 -5.59 -1.99 11.43
CA PRO A 569 -6.55 -1.05 12.01
C PRO A 569 -6.10 -0.48 13.35
N TRP A 570 -5.46 -1.30 14.18
CA TRP A 570 -4.94 -0.84 15.45
C TRP A 570 -3.77 0.13 15.28
N THR A 571 -2.84 -0.16 14.37
CA THR A 571 -1.69 0.72 14.07
C THR A 571 -2.17 2.06 13.49
N MET A 572 -3.12 2.05 12.56
CA MET A 572 -3.71 3.28 12.02
C MET A 572 -4.37 4.12 13.11
N TYR A 573 -5.09 3.48 14.04
CA TYR A 573 -5.64 4.19 15.20
C TYR A 573 -4.54 4.81 16.07
N LEU A 574 -3.46 4.09 16.35
CA LEU A 574 -2.35 4.62 17.15
C LEU A 574 -1.66 5.81 16.45
N CYS A 575 -1.49 5.74 15.13
CA CYS A 575 -0.80 6.79 14.38
C CYS A 575 -1.68 8.02 14.11
N TYR A 576 -2.99 7.83 13.86
CA TYR A 576 -3.89 8.91 13.42
C TYR A 576 -5.01 9.25 14.40
N GLY A 577 -5.15 8.52 15.51
CA GLY A 577 -6.17 8.77 16.52
C GLY A 577 -7.62 8.56 16.02
N ASP A 578 -7.80 8.02 14.82
CA ASP A 578 -9.12 7.82 14.24
C ASP A 578 -9.71 6.47 14.67
N ARG A 579 -10.67 6.54 15.56
CA ARG A 579 -11.41 5.37 16.06
C ARG A 579 -12.23 4.67 14.98
N LYS A 580 -12.59 5.37 13.90
CA LYS A 580 -13.50 4.87 12.86
C LYS A 580 -12.99 3.63 12.15
N ILE A 581 -11.67 3.56 11.90
CA ILE A 581 -11.07 2.39 11.27
C ILE A 581 -11.21 1.13 12.15
N VAL A 582 -11.09 1.30 13.48
CA VAL A 582 -11.29 0.20 14.43
C VAL A 582 -12.77 -0.22 14.48
N GLU A 583 -13.70 0.75 14.47
CA GLU A 583 -15.14 0.47 14.42
C GLU A 583 -15.50 -0.33 13.17
N ASN A 584 -15.02 0.10 12.01
CA ASN A 584 -15.28 -0.54 10.72
C ASN A 584 -14.71 -1.96 10.67
N GLN A 585 -13.49 -2.19 11.17
CA GLN A 585 -12.79 -3.45 11.04
C GLN A 585 -12.98 -4.42 12.21
N TYR A 586 -13.67 -4.01 13.29
CA TYR A 586 -13.82 -4.85 14.48
C TYR A 586 -14.43 -6.23 14.21
N ALA A 587 -15.45 -6.29 13.38
CA ALA A 587 -16.14 -7.55 13.06
C ALA A 587 -15.20 -8.51 12.31
N THR A 588 -14.43 -8.00 11.37
CA THR A 588 -13.42 -8.73 10.60
C THR A 588 -12.27 -9.22 11.48
N ALA A 589 -11.73 -8.35 12.33
CA ALA A 589 -10.70 -8.68 13.30
C ALA A 589 -11.16 -9.79 14.26
N LYS A 590 -12.41 -9.69 14.74
CA LYS A 590 -13.03 -10.71 15.60
C LYS A 590 -13.21 -12.05 14.88
N ALA A 591 -13.60 -12.03 13.62
CA ALA A 591 -13.74 -13.22 12.79
C ALA A 591 -12.40 -13.94 12.61
N TRP A 592 -11.31 -13.17 12.31
CA TRP A 592 -9.95 -13.69 12.19
C TRP A 592 -9.45 -14.33 13.49
N VAL A 593 -9.51 -13.63 14.63
CA VAL A 593 -9.07 -14.21 15.92
C VAL A 593 -9.92 -15.42 16.29
N GLY A 594 -11.22 -15.40 15.97
CA GLY A 594 -12.09 -16.56 16.13
C GLY A 594 -11.69 -17.75 15.25
N TYR A 595 -11.21 -17.49 14.02
CA TYR A 595 -10.63 -18.51 13.15
C TYR A 595 -9.38 -19.12 13.81
N MET A 596 -8.42 -18.30 14.22
CA MET A 596 -7.18 -18.74 14.88
C MET A 596 -7.47 -19.61 16.12
N ILE A 597 -8.40 -19.18 16.98
CA ILE A 597 -8.79 -19.92 18.20
C ILE A 597 -9.37 -21.29 17.85
N ARG A 598 -10.24 -21.37 16.84
CA ARG A 598 -10.82 -22.65 16.43
C ARG A 598 -9.78 -23.60 15.83
N HIS A 599 -8.80 -23.06 15.13
CA HIS A 599 -7.71 -23.85 14.53
C HIS A 599 -6.68 -24.29 15.57
N ALA A 600 -6.36 -23.47 16.54
CA ALA A 600 -5.52 -23.87 17.68
C ALA A 600 -6.14 -25.01 18.49
N SER A 601 -7.48 -25.10 18.58
CA SER A 601 -8.18 -26.15 19.33
C SER A 601 -8.48 -27.42 18.54
N ARG A 602 -7.96 -27.55 17.32
CA ARG A 602 -8.22 -28.73 16.46
C ARG A 602 -6.92 -29.43 16.07
N PRO A 603 -6.90 -30.76 16.05
CA PRO A 603 -5.81 -31.47 15.39
C PRO A 603 -5.85 -31.21 13.88
N ASN A 604 -4.68 -31.20 13.23
CA ASN A 604 -4.61 -31.17 11.79
C ASN A 604 -5.22 -32.42 11.18
N GLU A 605 -6.29 -32.29 10.41
CA GLU A 605 -7.01 -33.43 9.83
C GLU A 605 -6.14 -34.24 8.85
N LEU A 606 -5.22 -33.58 8.13
CA LEU A 606 -4.30 -34.20 7.19
C LEU A 606 -3.14 -34.92 7.89
N TYR A 607 -2.62 -34.35 8.96
CA TYR A 607 -1.41 -34.79 9.65
C TYR A 607 -1.58 -34.90 11.15
N ALA A 608 -2.79 -35.24 11.61
CA ALA A 608 -3.11 -35.36 13.03
C ALA A 608 -2.20 -36.33 13.80
N SER A 609 -1.65 -37.36 13.11
CA SER A 609 -0.68 -38.30 13.68
C SER A 609 0.70 -37.69 13.93
N GLU A 610 1.02 -36.58 13.26
CA GLU A 610 2.34 -35.90 13.29
C GLU A 610 2.33 -34.72 14.26
N SER A 611 1.17 -34.14 14.58
CA SER A 611 1.04 -33.08 15.57
C SER A 611 1.40 -33.61 16.95
N GLN A 612 2.46 -33.07 17.52
CA GLN A 612 2.91 -33.51 18.85
C GLN A 612 2.09 -32.89 19.99
N TYR A 613 1.26 -31.91 19.73
CA TYR A 613 0.43 -31.23 20.72
C TYR A 613 -1.03 -31.78 20.73
N HIS A 614 -1.52 -32.27 19.63
CA HIS A 614 -2.90 -32.71 19.48
C HIS A 614 -3.07 -34.24 19.40
N THR A 615 -2.00 -35.02 19.30
CA THR A 615 -2.14 -36.39 18.87
C THR A 615 -2.00 -37.45 19.94
N LYS A 616 -1.41 -37.30 21.07
CA LYS A 616 -1.27 -38.54 21.87
C LYS A 616 -0.93 -38.43 23.32
N THR A 617 -0.23 -37.43 23.74
CA THR A 617 0.44 -37.53 25.05
C THR A 617 0.29 -36.30 25.89
N TYR A 618 -0.68 -35.46 25.55
CA TYR A 618 -1.01 -34.38 26.45
C TYR A 618 -1.84 -34.95 27.60
N GLU A 619 -1.19 -35.16 28.70
CA GLU A 619 -1.88 -35.37 30.00
C GLU A 619 -2.75 -34.14 30.34
N ASP A 620 -2.49 -32.99 29.68
CA ASP A 620 -3.17 -31.70 29.80
C ASP A 620 -3.80 -31.26 28.46
N HIS A 621 -4.87 -31.88 28.04
CA HIS A 621 -5.67 -31.47 26.86
C HIS A 621 -6.10 -30.00 26.90
N LEU A 622 -6.22 -29.40 28.07
CA LEU A 622 -6.62 -28.00 28.26
C LEU A 622 -5.55 -26.99 27.77
N ASP A 623 -4.25 -27.34 27.80
CA ASP A 623 -3.19 -26.47 27.31
C ASP A 623 -3.07 -26.52 25.78
N ALA A 624 -3.41 -27.65 25.16
CA ALA A 624 -3.33 -27.79 23.69
C ALA A 624 -4.24 -26.81 22.94
N GLU A 625 -5.38 -26.43 23.52
CA GLU A 625 -6.32 -25.46 22.93
C GLU A 625 -5.73 -24.06 22.73
N TYR A 626 -4.56 -23.75 23.29
CA TYR A 626 -3.88 -22.48 23.19
C TYR A 626 -2.63 -22.54 22.31
N ILE A 627 -2.31 -23.69 21.73
CA ILE A 627 -1.14 -23.87 20.85
C ILE A 627 -1.64 -24.14 19.44
N TRP A 628 -1.29 -23.24 18.53
CA TRP A 628 -1.59 -23.42 17.12
C TRP A 628 -0.37 -24.05 16.42
N ASP A 629 -0.43 -25.34 16.21
CA ASP A 629 0.64 -26.17 15.62
C ASP A 629 0.23 -26.85 14.30
N THR A 630 -0.84 -26.34 13.69
CA THR A 630 -1.46 -26.88 12.48
C THR A 630 -1.51 -25.84 11.39
N ASP A 631 -1.98 -26.22 10.22
CA ASP A 631 -2.16 -25.38 9.04
C ASP A 631 -0.85 -24.92 8.38
N PHE A 632 -0.98 -24.27 7.24
CA PHE A 632 0.13 -23.67 6.54
C PHE A 632 0.43 -22.27 7.09
N HIS A 633 1.70 -22.01 7.34
CA HIS A 633 2.18 -20.67 7.68
C HIS A 633 3.40 -20.31 6.83
N TRP A 634 3.41 -19.10 6.26
CA TRP A 634 4.56 -18.58 5.55
C TRP A 634 5.80 -18.49 6.46
N GLY A 635 5.59 -18.25 7.75
CA GLY A 635 6.64 -18.18 8.77
C GLY A 635 7.53 -16.95 8.64
N GLU A 636 8.79 -17.09 8.99
CA GLU A 636 9.80 -16.04 8.78
C GLU A 636 10.26 -16.04 7.32
N TRP A 637 9.46 -15.42 6.44
CA TRP A 637 9.78 -15.31 5.03
C TRP A 637 11.08 -14.55 4.82
N SER A 638 11.89 -14.99 3.87
CA SER A 638 13.16 -14.36 3.47
C SER A 638 14.21 -14.19 4.58
N GLU A 639 14.30 -15.14 5.53
CA GLU A 639 15.48 -15.23 6.42
C GLU A 639 16.77 -15.40 5.58
N PRO A 640 17.95 -15.02 6.11
CA PRO A 640 19.23 -15.33 5.45
C PRO A 640 19.33 -16.80 5.02
N GLU A 641 19.99 -17.06 3.89
CA GLU A 641 20.08 -18.38 3.22
C GLU A 641 18.73 -18.92 2.70
N PHE A 642 17.70 -18.08 2.59
CA PHE A 642 16.39 -18.48 2.07
C PHE A 642 16.49 -19.10 0.67
N VAL A 643 17.31 -18.53 -0.21
CA VAL A 643 17.50 -18.99 -1.61
C VAL A 643 18.10 -20.39 -1.69
N GLU A 644 18.94 -20.79 -0.74
CA GLU A 644 19.54 -22.14 -0.70
C GLU A 644 18.54 -23.20 -0.24
N LYS A 645 17.55 -22.77 0.51
CA LYS A 645 16.42 -23.60 0.99
C LYS A 645 15.21 -23.53 0.04
N THR A 646 15.43 -23.06 -1.22
CA THR A 646 14.31 -22.78 -2.16
C THR A 646 13.37 -23.94 -2.28
N LEU A 647 12.15 -23.61 -1.99
CA LEU A 647 10.87 -24.29 -2.12
C LEU A 647 11.03 -25.72 -2.71
N PRO A 648 11.34 -26.74 -1.87
CA PRO A 648 11.26 -28.11 -2.35
C PRO A 648 9.87 -28.38 -2.90
N VAL A 649 9.75 -29.33 -3.80
CA VAL A 649 8.43 -29.71 -4.40
C VAL A 649 7.35 -29.98 -3.33
N ASN A 650 7.77 -30.36 -2.13
CA ASN A 650 6.92 -30.64 -0.97
C ASN A 650 6.90 -29.53 0.10
N PHE A 651 7.32 -28.30 -0.23
CA PHE A 651 7.43 -27.22 0.75
C PHE A 651 6.13 -26.96 1.52
N VAL A 652 5.00 -26.89 0.81
CA VAL A 652 3.68 -26.67 1.46
C VAL A 652 3.33 -27.87 2.34
N GLU A 653 3.54 -29.08 1.86
CA GLU A 653 3.27 -30.31 2.61
C GLU A 653 4.10 -30.39 3.90
N GLU A 654 5.40 -30.09 3.84
CA GLU A 654 6.26 -30.04 5.02
C GLU A 654 5.84 -28.95 6.00
N LYS A 655 5.51 -27.76 5.52
CA LYS A 655 5.01 -26.67 6.36
C LYS A 655 3.71 -27.03 7.07
N VAL A 656 2.75 -27.64 6.38
CA VAL A 656 1.49 -28.10 6.98
C VAL A 656 1.74 -29.24 7.96
N LYS A 657 2.61 -30.18 7.63
CA LYS A 657 2.92 -31.36 8.45
C LYS A 657 3.53 -31.00 9.81
N TYR A 658 4.51 -30.11 9.81
CA TYR A 658 5.24 -29.75 11.03
C TYR A 658 4.64 -28.52 11.72
N GLY A 659 3.81 -27.73 11.03
CA GLY A 659 3.30 -26.46 11.50
C GLY A 659 4.43 -25.48 11.87
N GLU A 660 4.10 -24.37 12.43
CA GLU A 660 5.05 -23.42 12.99
C GLU A 660 4.57 -22.87 14.34
N PRO A 661 4.50 -23.72 15.37
CA PRO A 661 3.87 -23.35 16.63
C PRO A 661 4.50 -22.13 17.32
N ALA A 662 5.81 -21.92 17.14
CA ALA A 662 6.51 -20.75 17.67
C ALA A 662 6.11 -19.43 16.96
N VAL A 663 5.66 -19.50 15.72
CA VAL A 663 5.16 -18.34 14.95
C VAL A 663 3.65 -18.20 15.19
N ALA A 664 2.89 -19.24 14.88
CA ALA A 664 1.44 -19.18 14.88
C ALA A 664 0.86 -18.87 16.26
N THR A 665 1.34 -19.53 17.30
CA THR A 665 0.90 -19.28 18.69
C THR A 665 1.31 -17.88 19.18
N ALA A 666 2.46 -17.37 18.74
CA ALA A 666 2.89 -16.01 19.08
C ALA A 666 1.92 -14.97 18.49
N TYR A 667 1.55 -15.11 17.20
CA TYR A 667 0.59 -14.21 16.56
C TYR A 667 -0.83 -14.39 17.10
N LEU A 668 -1.27 -15.60 17.42
CA LEU A 668 -2.55 -15.85 18.11
C LEU A 668 -2.64 -15.07 19.42
N LYS A 669 -1.58 -15.12 20.23
CA LYS A 669 -1.50 -14.33 21.48
C LYS A 669 -1.57 -12.82 21.20
N TYR A 670 -0.79 -12.36 20.26
CA TYR A 670 -0.67 -10.93 19.95
C TYR A 670 -1.96 -10.36 19.37
N SER A 671 -2.57 -11.04 18.40
CA SER A 671 -3.86 -10.61 17.83
C SER A 671 -5.02 -10.66 18.84
N ALA A 672 -5.04 -11.64 19.74
CA ALA A 672 -6.02 -11.66 20.83
C ALA A 672 -5.83 -10.47 21.80
N GLU A 673 -4.59 -10.08 22.09
CA GLU A 673 -4.29 -8.88 22.90
C GLU A 673 -4.78 -7.61 22.22
N LEU A 674 -4.46 -7.42 20.95
CA LEU A 674 -4.90 -6.25 20.19
C LEU A 674 -6.41 -6.20 20.05
N LEU A 675 -7.07 -7.33 19.77
CA LEU A 675 -8.52 -7.40 19.71
C LEU A 675 -9.18 -7.06 21.05
N SER A 676 -8.56 -7.45 22.18
CA SER A 676 -9.00 -7.01 23.51
C SER A 676 -8.96 -5.49 23.65
N LYS A 677 -7.87 -4.84 23.20
CA LYS A 677 -7.73 -3.38 23.21
C LYS A 677 -8.74 -2.69 22.29
N MET A 678 -8.97 -3.25 21.09
CA MET A 678 -10.02 -2.77 20.16
C MET A 678 -11.42 -2.87 20.80
N ALA A 679 -11.70 -3.99 21.46
CA ALA A 679 -12.98 -4.21 22.16
C ALA A 679 -13.18 -3.21 23.31
N ASP A 680 -12.14 -2.94 24.09
CA ASP A 680 -12.18 -1.98 25.19
C ASP A 680 -12.44 -0.56 24.67
N LEU A 681 -11.71 -0.14 23.64
CA LEU A 681 -11.92 1.13 22.94
C LEU A 681 -13.38 1.31 22.49
N LEU A 682 -14.01 0.22 22.04
CA LEU A 682 -15.40 0.23 21.54
C LEU A 682 -16.44 -0.02 22.63
N GLY A 683 -16.05 -0.12 23.90
CA GLY A 683 -16.93 -0.39 25.02
C GLY A 683 -17.53 -1.82 25.05
N LYS A 684 -16.92 -2.75 24.32
CA LYS A 684 -17.34 -4.17 24.26
C LYS A 684 -16.70 -4.96 25.39
N THR A 685 -17.09 -4.64 26.64
CA THR A 685 -16.42 -5.10 27.86
C THR A 685 -16.31 -6.64 27.99
N LYS A 686 -17.31 -7.39 27.52
CA LYS A 686 -17.27 -8.87 27.55
C LYS A 686 -16.19 -9.42 26.61
N ASP A 687 -16.13 -8.91 25.39
CA ASP A 687 -15.12 -9.30 24.41
C ASP A 687 -13.73 -8.90 24.90
N ALA A 688 -13.58 -7.67 25.44
CA ALA A 688 -12.32 -7.18 25.99
C ALA A 688 -11.79 -8.10 27.09
N ALA A 689 -12.63 -8.47 28.06
CA ALA A 689 -12.24 -9.39 29.16
C ALA A 689 -11.89 -10.78 28.64
N TYR A 690 -12.68 -11.33 27.70
CA TYR A 690 -12.45 -12.64 27.13
C TYR A 690 -11.10 -12.74 26.40
N TYR A 691 -10.85 -11.81 25.46
CA TYR A 691 -9.62 -11.84 24.66
C TYR A 691 -8.37 -11.48 25.50
N LYS A 692 -8.51 -10.63 26.51
CA LYS A 692 -7.43 -10.35 27.48
C LYS A 692 -6.99 -11.60 28.23
N GLU A 693 -7.98 -12.36 28.74
CA GLU A 693 -7.71 -13.60 29.45
C GLU A 693 -7.15 -14.68 28.52
N TYR A 694 -7.73 -14.81 27.31
CA TYR A 694 -7.24 -15.76 26.30
C TYR A 694 -5.77 -15.47 25.95
N SER A 695 -5.43 -14.22 25.63
CA SER A 695 -4.06 -13.79 25.34
C SER A 695 -3.11 -14.08 26.50
N ARG A 696 -3.52 -13.79 27.74
CA ARG A 696 -2.73 -14.06 28.95
C ARG A 696 -2.41 -15.55 29.10
N ARG A 697 -3.42 -16.41 28.94
CA ARG A 697 -3.27 -17.87 29.04
C ARG A 697 -2.40 -18.41 27.91
N THR A 698 -2.59 -17.94 26.67
CA THR A 698 -1.76 -18.32 25.54
C THR A 698 -0.28 -18.00 25.82
N ALA A 699 0.03 -16.81 26.38
CA ALA A 699 1.40 -16.48 26.75
C ALA A 699 1.99 -17.40 27.81
N GLU A 700 1.23 -17.74 28.86
CA GLU A 700 1.69 -18.65 29.91
C GLU A 700 1.94 -20.07 29.38
N ILE A 701 1.09 -20.53 28.47
CA ILE A 701 1.18 -21.85 27.83
C ILE A 701 2.35 -21.87 26.85
N TYR A 702 2.54 -20.82 26.05
CA TYR A 702 3.70 -20.66 25.20
C TYR A 702 5.00 -20.76 26.02
N GLU A 703 5.10 -20.00 27.12
CA GLU A 703 6.28 -20.01 28.00
C GLU A 703 6.55 -21.41 28.59
N ARG A 704 5.50 -22.13 28.99
CA ARG A 704 5.61 -23.46 29.59
C ARG A 704 6.03 -24.51 28.55
N HIS A 705 5.42 -24.52 27.39
CA HIS A 705 5.56 -25.61 26.42
C HIS A 705 6.61 -25.35 25.34
N LEU A 706 6.83 -24.09 24.95
CA LEU A 706 7.72 -23.75 23.85
C LEU A 706 9.08 -23.17 24.30
N ILE A 707 9.22 -22.71 25.56
CA ILE A 707 10.47 -22.15 26.08
C ILE A 707 11.07 -23.08 27.12
N ARG A 708 12.30 -23.59 26.85
CA ARG A 708 13.04 -24.42 27.82
C ARG A 708 13.54 -23.59 29.00
N GLU A 709 14.03 -24.24 30.05
CA GLU A 709 14.51 -23.55 31.26
C GLU A 709 15.73 -22.66 30.99
N ASP A 710 16.56 -23.01 30.02
CA ASP A 710 17.70 -22.20 29.60
C ASP A 710 17.32 -21.02 28.69
N GLY A 711 16.03 -20.81 28.43
CA GLY A 711 15.51 -19.75 27.57
C GLY A 711 15.51 -20.11 26.09
N SER A 712 16.01 -21.27 25.68
CA SER A 712 15.95 -21.69 24.28
C SER A 712 14.51 -22.03 23.85
N ILE A 713 14.14 -21.62 22.63
CA ILE A 713 12.82 -21.89 22.07
C ILE A 713 12.89 -23.22 21.28
N LYS A 714 11.89 -24.06 21.50
CA LYS A 714 11.82 -25.37 20.83
C LYS A 714 11.65 -25.17 19.32
N TYR A 715 12.12 -26.14 18.54
CA TYR A 715 12.04 -26.15 17.05
C TYR A 715 12.78 -24.97 16.40
N THR A 716 13.74 -24.39 17.08
CA THR A 716 14.56 -23.29 16.58
C THR A 716 16.00 -23.76 16.38
N GLU A 717 16.52 -23.56 15.19
CA GLU A 717 17.92 -23.81 14.85
C GLU A 717 18.87 -22.85 15.58
N GLN A 718 20.13 -23.24 15.71
CA GLN A 718 21.14 -22.40 16.31
C GLN A 718 21.47 -21.19 15.42
N GLY A 719 21.60 -20.01 16.02
CA GLY A 719 21.86 -18.77 15.29
C GLY A 719 20.58 -17.97 14.92
N LYS A 720 19.42 -18.61 14.89
CA LYS A 720 18.15 -17.91 14.60
C LYS A 720 17.84 -16.91 15.71
N GLN A 721 17.42 -15.71 15.33
CA GLN A 721 17.10 -14.58 16.20
C GLN A 721 15.58 -14.38 16.32
N ALA A 722 14.86 -14.58 15.25
CA ALA A 722 13.45 -14.26 15.09
C ALA A 722 12.51 -14.78 16.20
N PRO A 723 12.56 -16.05 16.63
CA PRO A 723 11.68 -16.56 17.70
C PRO A 723 11.88 -15.85 19.03
N TYR A 724 13.13 -15.49 19.34
CA TYR A 724 13.48 -14.78 20.58
C TYR A 724 12.99 -13.32 20.55
N VAL A 725 13.14 -12.66 19.40
CA VAL A 725 12.62 -11.31 19.17
C VAL A 725 11.12 -11.27 19.38
N ARG A 726 10.38 -12.22 18.76
CA ARG A 726 8.91 -12.32 18.95
C ARG A 726 8.53 -12.63 20.39
N ALA A 727 9.25 -13.54 21.05
CA ALA A 727 8.95 -13.90 22.44
C ALA A 727 9.09 -12.69 23.39
N LEU A 728 10.11 -11.88 23.20
CA LEU A 728 10.32 -10.63 23.96
C LEU A 728 9.27 -9.57 23.58
N LYS A 729 9.09 -9.30 22.28
CA LYS A 729 8.18 -8.25 21.80
C LYS A 729 6.72 -8.51 22.17
N PHE A 730 6.27 -9.75 22.05
CA PHE A 730 4.87 -10.12 22.31
C PHE A 730 4.64 -10.55 23.78
N GLY A 731 5.66 -10.45 24.66
CA GLY A 731 5.53 -10.77 26.08
C GLY A 731 5.20 -12.24 26.36
N LEU A 732 5.80 -13.16 25.60
CA LEU A 732 5.59 -14.61 25.69
C LEU A 732 6.50 -15.32 26.71
N CYS A 733 7.39 -14.58 27.39
CA CYS A 733 8.44 -15.14 28.23
C CYS A 733 8.58 -14.42 29.58
N LYS A 734 7.45 -14.11 30.21
CA LYS A 734 7.43 -13.23 31.40
C LYS A 734 8.34 -13.74 32.54
N LYS A 735 8.34 -15.04 32.84
CA LYS A 735 9.18 -15.64 33.89
C LYS A 735 10.60 -15.95 33.41
N LYS A 736 10.76 -16.23 32.12
CA LYS A 736 12.02 -16.64 31.48
C LYS A 736 12.66 -15.52 30.66
N LYS A 737 12.21 -14.24 30.80
CA LYS A 737 12.61 -13.09 30.01
C LYS A 737 14.14 -12.94 29.91
N GLU A 738 14.83 -12.96 31.04
CA GLU A 738 16.29 -12.83 31.07
C GLU A 738 17.02 -13.99 30.40
N SER A 739 16.50 -15.22 30.53
CA SER A 739 17.06 -16.38 29.85
C SER A 739 16.86 -16.30 28.33
N VAL A 740 15.69 -15.85 27.88
CA VAL A 740 15.37 -15.64 26.45
C VAL A 740 16.25 -14.52 25.85
N LYS A 741 16.38 -13.37 26.55
CA LYS A 741 17.28 -12.29 26.17
C LYS A 741 18.73 -12.79 26.03
N LYS A 742 19.22 -13.57 27.01
CA LYS A 742 20.57 -14.16 26.96
C LYS A 742 20.78 -15.07 25.74
N GLN A 743 19.77 -15.84 25.35
CA GLN A 743 19.85 -16.68 24.14
C GLN A 743 19.82 -15.81 22.87
N LEU A 744 19.01 -14.76 22.80
CA LEU A 744 19.04 -13.80 21.69
C LEU A 744 20.44 -13.22 21.51
N LEU A 745 21.04 -12.67 22.56
CA LEU A 745 22.37 -12.08 22.51
C LEU A 745 23.45 -13.12 22.15
N LYS A 746 23.30 -14.36 22.61
CA LYS A 746 24.18 -15.47 22.24
C LYS A 746 24.10 -15.77 20.74
N ASN A 747 22.89 -15.78 20.15
CA ASN A 747 22.70 -16.03 18.74
C ASN A 747 23.21 -14.87 17.88
N ILE A 748 23.02 -13.62 18.30
CA ILE A 748 23.58 -12.42 17.64
C ILE A 748 25.12 -12.49 17.62
N ARG A 749 25.76 -12.88 18.71
CA ARG A 749 27.23 -13.06 18.74
C ARG A 749 27.71 -14.20 17.82
N ARG A 750 26.93 -15.27 17.69
CA ARG A 750 27.23 -16.40 16.78
C ARG A 750 27.19 -16.00 15.31
N THR A 751 26.34 -15.06 14.94
CA THR A 751 26.28 -14.50 13.59
C THR A 751 27.21 -13.29 13.41
N ASP A 752 28.16 -13.09 14.32
CA ASP A 752 29.06 -11.93 14.33
C ASP A 752 28.33 -10.60 14.14
N TYR A 753 27.24 -10.42 14.92
CA TYR A 753 26.35 -9.26 14.90
C TYR A 753 25.67 -8.99 13.52
N HIS A 754 25.55 -10.02 12.69
CA HIS A 754 24.66 -9.94 11.53
C HIS A 754 23.24 -10.33 11.96
N LEU A 755 22.28 -9.76 11.27
CA LEU A 755 20.88 -10.14 11.48
C LEU A 755 20.60 -11.56 10.95
N ASN A 756 19.65 -12.24 11.58
CA ASN A 756 19.14 -13.53 11.13
C ASN A 756 17.65 -13.62 11.45
N THR A 757 16.89 -12.77 10.74
CA THR A 757 15.44 -12.62 10.82
C THR A 757 14.86 -12.49 9.42
N GLY A 758 13.61 -12.87 9.27
CA GLY A 758 12.79 -12.63 8.06
C GLY A 758 11.78 -11.51 8.28
N PHE A 759 10.76 -11.45 7.43
CA PHE A 759 9.80 -10.35 7.42
C PHE A 759 9.12 -10.10 8.77
N LEU A 760 8.69 -11.18 9.45
CA LEU A 760 7.86 -11.06 10.64
C LEU A 760 8.59 -10.50 11.88
N SER A 761 9.91 -10.58 11.93
CA SER A 761 10.68 -10.22 13.14
C SER A 761 11.71 -9.13 12.91
N THR A 762 12.11 -8.83 11.69
CA THR A 762 13.13 -7.84 11.38
C THR A 762 12.79 -6.46 11.94
N GLY A 763 11.53 -6.03 11.83
CA GLY A 763 11.08 -4.73 12.34
C GLY A 763 11.10 -4.59 13.85
N PHE A 764 11.15 -5.71 14.56
CA PHE A 764 11.20 -5.71 16.03
C PHE A 764 12.61 -5.88 16.60
N LEU A 765 13.58 -6.36 15.79
CA LEU A 765 14.91 -6.76 16.30
C LEU A 765 15.63 -5.63 17.04
N LEU A 766 15.83 -4.50 16.36
CA LEU A 766 16.57 -3.38 16.94
C LEU A 766 15.80 -2.72 18.07
N ASN A 767 14.50 -2.60 17.93
CA ASN A 767 13.60 -2.03 18.94
C ASN A 767 13.64 -2.85 20.23
N VAL A 768 13.53 -4.18 20.13
CA VAL A 768 13.63 -5.09 21.29
C VAL A 768 14.97 -4.97 21.96
N LEU A 769 16.07 -4.90 21.20
CA LEU A 769 17.40 -4.73 21.78
C LEU A 769 17.51 -3.41 22.55
N ALA A 770 17.01 -2.32 21.99
CA ALA A 770 17.03 -1.02 22.67
C ALA A 770 16.13 -1.01 23.91
N ASP A 771 14.93 -1.56 23.85
CA ASP A 771 13.99 -1.68 24.99
C ASP A 771 14.56 -2.56 26.12
N GLU A 772 15.40 -3.54 25.77
CA GLU A 772 16.09 -4.42 26.75
C GLU A 772 17.44 -3.86 27.22
N GLY A 773 17.79 -2.63 26.88
CA GLY A 773 19.03 -1.96 27.31
C GLY A 773 20.28 -2.36 26.51
N GLU A 774 20.12 -2.97 25.35
CA GLU A 774 21.17 -3.46 24.46
C GLU A 774 21.35 -2.57 23.22
N SER A 775 21.22 -1.25 23.38
CA SER A 775 21.27 -0.29 22.26
C SER A 775 22.57 -0.37 21.47
N GLU A 776 23.71 -0.60 22.12
CA GLU A 776 25.00 -0.78 21.46
C GLU A 776 24.98 -1.99 20.51
N THR A 777 24.35 -3.08 20.93
CA THR A 777 24.15 -4.27 20.08
C THR A 777 23.26 -3.94 18.87
N ALA A 778 22.20 -3.14 19.07
CA ALA A 778 21.31 -2.70 17.99
C ALA A 778 22.06 -1.86 16.95
N TYR A 779 22.85 -0.88 17.37
CA TYR A 779 23.68 -0.07 16.46
C TYR A 779 24.72 -0.91 15.73
N ARG A 780 25.36 -1.84 16.40
CA ARG A 780 26.34 -2.73 15.78
C ARG A 780 25.75 -3.60 14.67
N ILE A 781 24.48 -4.03 14.82
CA ILE A 781 23.76 -4.74 13.74
C ILE A 781 23.38 -3.78 12.62
N LEU A 782 22.88 -2.59 12.94
CA LEU A 782 22.44 -1.59 11.97
C LEU A 782 23.57 -1.12 11.06
N GLU A 783 24.77 -0.95 11.61
CA GLU A 783 25.95 -0.43 10.92
C GLU A 783 26.76 -1.50 10.18
N GLN A 784 26.29 -2.77 10.14
CA GLN A 784 26.96 -3.83 9.38
C GLN A 784 26.93 -3.54 7.89
N THR A 785 28.10 -3.68 7.23
CA THR A 785 28.27 -3.50 5.79
C THR A 785 28.50 -4.79 5.01
N SER A 786 28.76 -5.92 5.70
CA SER A 786 28.83 -7.25 5.10
C SER A 786 27.47 -7.94 5.15
N ALA A 787 27.21 -8.87 4.22
CA ALA A 787 25.95 -9.61 4.17
C ALA A 787 25.89 -10.70 5.27
N PRO A 788 24.70 -10.97 5.82
CA PRO A 788 23.41 -10.28 5.60
C PRO A 788 23.29 -8.98 6.42
N SER A 789 22.99 -7.88 5.77
CA SER A 789 22.78 -6.58 6.43
C SER A 789 21.98 -5.62 5.55
N TRP A 790 21.44 -4.54 6.14
CA TRP A 790 20.77 -3.48 5.37
C TRP A 790 21.72 -2.67 4.50
N LEU A 791 22.98 -2.50 4.92
CA LEU A 791 23.94 -1.64 4.22
C LEU A 791 24.67 -2.35 3.09
N TYR A 792 24.76 -3.68 3.10
CA TYR A 792 25.42 -4.45 2.05
C TYR A 792 24.82 -4.20 0.65
N PRO A 793 23.50 -4.24 0.44
CA PRO A 793 22.93 -3.87 -0.85
C PRO A 793 23.24 -2.43 -1.27
N ILE A 794 23.29 -1.49 -0.32
CA ILE A 794 23.54 -0.06 -0.58
C ILE A 794 24.96 0.16 -1.11
N ILE A 795 25.96 -0.44 -0.47
CA ILE A 795 27.36 -0.34 -0.96
C ILE A 795 27.57 -1.04 -2.31
N ASN A 796 26.67 -1.96 -2.68
CA ASN A 796 26.61 -2.60 -3.98
C ASN A 796 25.69 -1.88 -4.98
N GLY A 797 25.30 -0.64 -4.69
CA GLY A 797 24.60 0.24 -5.62
C GLY A 797 23.08 0.13 -5.66
N ALA A 798 22.46 -0.59 -4.70
CA ALA A 798 21.01 -0.63 -4.58
C ALA A 798 20.41 0.76 -4.27
N THR A 799 19.31 1.07 -4.94
CA THR A 799 18.59 2.34 -4.80
C THR A 799 17.16 2.16 -4.27
N ALA A 800 16.84 0.94 -3.86
CA ALA A 800 15.61 0.53 -3.21
C ALA A 800 15.93 -0.61 -2.23
N MET A 801 14.99 -0.99 -1.39
CA MET A 801 15.13 -2.14 -0.49
C MET A 801 14.95 -3.44 -1.28
N LEU A 802 15.68 -4.48 -0.89
CA LEU A 802 15.59 -5.80 -1.50
C LEU A 802 14.64 -6.71 -0.73
N GLU A 803 14.06 -7.68 -1.41
CA GLU A 803 13.22 -8.73 -0.82
C GLU A 803 14.03 -9.77 -0.03
N SER A 804 15.26 -10.04 -0.46
CA SER A 804 16.09 -11.09 0.12
C SER A 804 17.44 -10.54 0.58
N TRP A 805 17.92 -11.01 1.74
CA TRP A 805 19.27 -10.70 2.24
C TRP A 805 20.35 -11.19 1.31
N ASP A 806 20.11 -12.27 0.56
CA ASP A 806 21.01 -12.87 -0.39
C ASP A 806 20.85 -12.32 -1.83
N GLY A 807 19.94 -11.36 -2.02
CA GLY A 807 19.52 -10.87 -3.34
C GLY A 807 20.67 -10.42 -4.22
N VAL A 808 21.60 -9.60 -3.68
CA VAL A 808 22.78 -9.14 -4.43
C VAL A 808 23.69 -10.30 -4.82
N GLN A 809 23.93 -11.25 -3.91
CA GLN A 809 24.87 -12.35 -4.12
C GLN A 809 24.32 -13.42 -5.07
N LYS A 810 23.02 -13.62 -5.09
CA LYS A 810 22.32 -14.67 -5.84
C LYS A 810 21.59 -14.12 -7.08
N ASN A 811 21.56 -12.82 -7.30
CA ASN A 811 20.72 -12.17 -8.31
C ASN A 811 19.26 -12.65 -8.24
N PHE A 812 18.71 -12.69 -7.02
CA PHE A 812 17.42 -13.31 -6.72
C PHE A 812 16.49 -12.36 -5.97
N GLY A 813 15.18 -12.52 -6.20
CA GLY A 813 14.14 -11.73 -5.57
C GLY A 813 14.01 -10.33 -6.19
N SER A 814 13.02 -9.59 -5.76
CA SER A 814 12.83 -8.21 -6.17
C SER A 814 13.93 -7.31 -5.57
N PHE A 815 14.46 -6.42 -6.37
CA PHE A 815 15.38 -5.36 -5.94
C PHE A 815 14.63 -4.06 -5.58
N ASN A 816 13.29 -4.17 -5.42
CA ASN A 816 12.45 -3.07 -4.97
C ASN A 816 11.25 -3.61 -4.17
N HIS A 817 11.50 -3.92 -2.89
CA HIS A 817 10.53 -4.52 -1.97
C HIS A 817 10.59 -3.84 -0.61
N TYR A 818 9.47 -3.35 -0.07
CA TYR A 818 9.49 -2.48 1.10
C TYR A 818 9.64 -3.18 2.46
N ALA A 819 9.37 -4.49 2.58
CA ALA A 819 9.26 -5.16 3.88
C ALA A 819 10.45 -4.94 4.81
N PHE A 820 11.69 -5.07 4.33
CA PHE A 820 12.88 -4.82 5.15
C PHE A 820 13.19 -3.34 5.40
N GLY A 821 12.48 -2.42 4.72
CA GLY A 821 12.51 -0.99 5.01
C GLY A 821 11.89 -0.64 6.38
N VAL A 822 11.24 -1.61 7.02
CA VAL A 822 10.71 -1.50 8.38
C VAL A 822 11.74 -1.04 9.42
N VAL A 823 13.03 -1.17 9.15
CA VAL A 823 14.13 -0.65 9.97
C VAL A 823 14.04 0.88 10.20
N CYS A 824 13.34 1.61 9.32
CA CYS A 824 13.16 3.06 9.48
C CYS A 824 12.33 3.41 10.74
N ASP A 825 11.50 2.52 11.25
CA ASP A 825 10.86 2.68 12.56
C ASP A 825 11.88 2.91 13.67
N PHE A 826 13.01 2.18 13.64
CA PHE A 826 14.12 2.40 14.60
C PHE A 826 14.79 3.77 14.40
N LEU A 827 14.93 4.25 13.18
CA LEU A 827 15.52 5.56 12.88
C LEU A 827 14.68 6.69 13.51
N PHE A 828 13.35 6.62 13.39
CA PHE A 828 12.43 7.62 13.93
C PHE A 828 12.24 7.48 15.43
N GLN A 829 11.95 6.27 15.94
CA GLN A 829 11.52 6.07 17.31
C GLN A 829 12.68 6.00 18.30
N TYR A 830 13.85 5.54 17.87
CA TYR A 830 15.00 5.36 18.77
C TYR A 830 16.13 6.32 18.44
N ILE A 831 16.66 6.34 17.24
CA ILE A 831 17.78 7.23 16.92
C ILE A 831 17.37 8.70 17.12
N ALA A 832 16.27 9.13 16.51
CA ALA A 832 15.74 10.48 16.71
C ALA A 832 14.83 10.61 17.94
N GLY A 833 14.23 9.49 18.40
CA GLY A 833 13.47 9.41 19.63
C GLY A 833 12.04 9.96 19.54
N ILE A 834 11.40 9.98 18.39
CA ILE A 834 10.00 10.42 18.25
C ILE A 834 9.08 9.22 18.45
N ARG A 835 8.49 9.09 19.63
CA ARG A 835 7.62 7.97 20.00
C ARG A 835 6.20 8.45 20.31
N PRO A 836 5.13 7.88 19.72
CA PRO A 836 3.77 8.10 20.19
C PRO A 836 3.55 7.45 21.56
N CYS A 837 2.55 7.93 22.27
CA CYS A 837 2.08 7.32 23.51
C CYS A 837 0.83 6.49 23.18
N ASP A 838 0.90 5.18 23.35
CA ASP A 838 -0.20 4.25 22.98
C ASP A 838 -1.49 4.51 23.78
N GLU A 839 -1.38 5.03 25.02
CA GLU A 839 -2.53 5.39 25.84
C GLU A 839 -3.26 6.63 25.35
N VAL A 840 -2.58 7.47 24.55
CA VAL A 840 -3.13 8.71 23.99
C VAL A 840 -2.75 8.79 22.49
N PRO A 841 -3.47 8.07 21.65
CA PRO A 841 -3.11 7.84 20.25
C PRO A 841 -3.15 9.10 19.38
N GLY A 842 -2.67 8.99 18.14
CA GLY A 842 -2.65 10.07 17.16
C GLY A 842 -1.56 11.11 17.42
N TYR A 843 -0.52 10.76 18.19
CA TYR A 843 0.53 11.71 18.59
C TYR A 843 0.01 12.91 19.41
N LYS A 844 -1.16 12.78 20.05
CA LYS A 844 -1.68 13.79 20.97
C LYS A 844 -0.81 13.93 22.20
N LYS A 845 -0.23 12.84 22.65
CA LYS A 845 0.86 12.78 23.63
C LYS A 845 2.02 12.01 23.01
N ILE A 846 3.23 12.54 23.19
CA ILE A 846 4.44 11.95 22.62
C ILE A 846 5.53 11.82 23.67
N ARG A 847 6.44 10.90 23.43
CA ARG A 847 7.71 10.79 24.14
C ARG A 847 8.84 11.12 23.18
N LEU A 848 9.66 12.09 23.56
CA LEU A 848 10.87 12.49 22.85
C LEU A 848 12.06 11.95 23.61
N GLU A 849 12.58 10.82 23.16
CA GLU A 849 13.63 10.05 23.85
C GLU A 849 14.68 9.56 22.86
N PRO A 850 15.55 10.46 22.38
CA PRO A 850 16.63 10.07 21.48
C PRO A 850 17.65 9.16 22.19
N VAL A 851 18.16 8.17 21.45
CA VAL A 851 19.16 7.22 21.91
C VAL A 851 20.43 7.39 21.06
N PRO A 852 21.29 8.38 21.37
CA PRO A 852 22.58 8.53 20.69
C PRO A 852 23.47 7.29 20.86
N GLY A 853 24.07 6.79 19.77
CA GLY A 853 24.90 5.59 19.85
C GLY A 853 25.60 5.25 18.54
N GLY A 854 26.27 4.09 18.49
CA GLY A 854 27.07 3.65 17.36
C GLY A 854 28.14 4.65 16.96
N THR A 855 28.34 4.81 15.66
CA THR A 855 29.31 5.77 15.09
C THR A 855 28.73 7.16 14.89
N LEU A 856 27.44 7.37 15.19
CA LEU A 856 26.75 8.62 14.91
C LEU A 856 27.23 9.78 15.80
N THR A 857 27.43 10.94 15.18
CA THR A 857 27.72 12.19 15.86
C THR A 857 26.57 13.17 15.87
N GLU A 858 25.61 13.00 15.01
CA GLU A 858 24.34 13.74 14.96
C GLU A 858 23.24 12.93 14.28
N ALA A 859 22.00 13.19 14.65
CA ALA A 859 20.82 12.73 13.94
C ALA A 859 19.65 13.68 14.13
N ALA A 860 18.76 13.73 13.14
CA ALA A 860 17.55 14.53 13.15
C ALA A 860 16.41 13.81 12.43
N ALA A 861 15.20 13.97 12.93
CA ALA A 861 13.97 13.59 12.23
C ALA A 861 12.89 14.65 12.35
N GLU A 862 12.12 14.78 11.26
CA GLU A 862 10.86 15.51 11.20
C GLU A 862 9.73 14.50 10.97
N TYR A 863 8.63 14.66 11.68
CA TYR A 863 7.42 13.91 11.43
C TYR A 863 6.21 14.85 11.40
N GLU A 864 5.54 14.92 10.27
CA GLU A 864 4.32 15.71 10.09
C GLU A 864 3.11 14.92 10.60
N SER A 865 2.81 15.06 11.88
CA SER A 865 1.66 14.40 12.52
C SER A 865 0.34 15.07 12.11
N ILE A 866 -0.79 14.48 12.55
CA ILE A 866 -2.13 15.07 12.38
C ILE A 866 -2.29 16.40 13.11
N TYR A 867 -1.41 16.76 14.02
CA TYR A 867 -1.40 18.06 14.74
C TYR A 867 -0.35 19.05 14.20
N GLY A 868 0.59 18.59 13.38
CA GLY A 868 1.69 19.38 12.82
C GLY A 868 3.05 18.73 12.98
N THR A 869 4.10 19.45 12.62
CA THR A 869 5.47 18.93 12.58
C THR A 869 6.03 18.73 13.97
N ILE A 870 6.45 17.49 14.26
CA ILE A 870 7.28 17.12 15.40
C ILE A 870 8.71 17.04 14.89
N TYR A 871 9.64 17.73 15.56
CA TYR A 871 11.06 17.69 15.24
C TYR A 871 11.86 17.22 16.44
N SER A 872 12.82 16.34 16.20
CA SER A 872 13.78 15.88 17.20
C SER A 872 15.16 15.75 16.58
N SER A 873 16.16 16.30 17.25
CA SER A 873 17.56 16.15 16.84
C SER A 873 18.51 16.14 18.02
N TRP A 874 19.66 15.54 17.81
CA TRP A 874 20.79 15.60 18.71
C TRP A 874 22.11 15.72 17.96
N LYS A 875 23.10 16.35 18.59
CA LYS A 875 24.44 16.56 18.05
C LYS A 875 25.49 16.53 19.14
N ILE A 876 26.58 15.82 18.90
CA ILE A 876 27.76 15.78 19.75
C ILE A 876 28.64 16.99 19.44
N GLU A 877 28.86 17.85 20.42
CA GLU A 877 29.72 19.05 20.36
C GLU A 877 30.79 18.98 21.48
N GLY A 878 31.94 18.39 21.15
CA GLY A 878 33.01 18.12 22.11
C GLY A 878 32.57 17.15 23.24
N GLU A 879 32.58 17.60 24.49
CA GLU A 879 32.16 16.79 25.63
C GLU A 879 30.65 16.87 25.92
N LYS A 880 29.89 17.56 25.07
CA LYS A 880 28.45 17.73 25.28
C LYS A 880 27.65 17.11 24.15
N ILE A 881 26.42 16.75 24.45
CA ILE A 881 25.37 16.43 23.48
C ILE A 881 24.31 17.52 23.59
N LYS A 882 24.00 18.15 22.46
CA LYS A 882 22.94 19.14 22.34
C LYS A 882 21.71 18.51 21.70
N PHE A 883 20.54 18.68 22.33
CA PHE A 883 19.26 18.21 21.86
C PHE A 883 18.37 19.38 21.46
N GLN A 884 17.64 19.26 20.35
CA GLN A 884 16.65 20.24 19.92
C GLN A 884 15.34 19.55 19.58
N PHE A 885 14.24 20.10 20.09
CA PHE A 885 12.90 19.59 19.88
C PHE A 885 11.95 20.70 19.43
N GLU A 886 11.03 20.37 18.53
CA GLU A 886 9.88 21.21 18.19
C GLU A 886 8.60 20.39 18.37
N ILE A 887 7.67 20.95 19.13
CA ILE A 887 6.40 20.33 19.49
C ILE A 887 5.28 21.21 18.95
N PRO A 888 4.38 20.72 18.09
CA PRO A 888 3.28 21.50 17.56
C PRO A 888 2.19 21.77 18.58
N ALA A 889 1.27 22.70 18.26
CA ALA A 889 0.13 23.03 19.11
C ALA A 889 -0.74 21.80 19.40
N ASN A 890 -1.44 21.82 20.53
CA ASN A 890 -2.32 20.74 21.00
C ASN A 890 -1.61 19.42 21.39
N ILE A 891 -0.29 19.36 21.39
CA ILE A 891 0.48 18.16 21.79
C ILE A 891 1.13 18.38 23.16
N GLU A 892 1.17 17.32 23.96
CA GLU A 892 1.95 17.22 25.17
C GLU A 892 3.14 16.26 24.93
N ALA A 893 4.34 16.67 25.30
CA ALA A 893 5.53 15.87 25.15
C ALA A 893 6.21 15.60 26.49
N GLU A 894 6.55 14.33 26.72
CA GLU A 894 7.53 13.92 27.72
C GLU A 894 8.89 13.84 27.05
N ILE A 895 9.82 14.71 27.43
CA ILE A 895 11.19 14.69 26.91
C ILE A 895 12.04 13.93 27.93
N VAL A 896 12.72 12.88 27.48
CA VAL A 896 13.61 12.05 28.30
C VAL A 896 15.01 12.12 27.71
N LEU A 897 15.95 12.66 28.46
CA LEU A 897 17.34 12.73 28.03
C LEU A 897 18.10 11.45 28.43
N PRO A 898 19.18 11.09 27.72
CA PRO A 898 19.95 9.87 28.00
C PRO A 898 20.52 9.76 29.45
N ASN A 899 20.69 10.89 30.15
CA ASN A 899 21.07 10.90 31.55
C ASN A 899 19.92 10.60 32.54
N GLY A 900 18.69 10.34 32.02
CA GLY A 900 17.49 10.05 32.80
C GLY A 900 16.69 11.29 33.25
N GLU A 901 17.14 12.51 32.93
CA GLU A 901 16.33 13.71 33.18
C GLU A 901 15.06 13.73 32.33
N THR A 902 13.94 14.05 32.95
CA THR A 902 12.64 14.05 32.32
C THR A 902 11.96 15.41 32.41
N TYR A 903 11.36 15.87 31.32
CA TYR A 903 10.69 17.17 31.24
C TYR A 903 9.31 17.04 30.56
N GLN A 904 8.28 17.59 31.19
CA GLN A 904 6.96 17.74 30.53
C GLN A 904 6.91 19.09 29.79
N ARG A 905 6.55 19.06 28.51
CA ARG A 905 6.51 20.26 27.66
C ARG A 905 5.26 20.26 26.75
N GLY A 906 4.67 21.45 26.58
CA GLY A 906 3.68 21.73 25.54
C GLY A 906 4.36 22.19 24.24
N SER A 907 3.57 22.81 23.36
CA SER A 907 4.07 23.28 22.05
C SER A 907 5.23 24.28 22.17
N GLY A 908 6.12 24.30 21.20
CA GLY A 908 7.25 25.23 21.10
C GLY A 908 8.57 24.57 20.80
N LYS A 909 9.61 25.40 20.75
CA LYS A 909 11.00 24.95 20.49
C LYS A 909 11.78 24.91 21.82
N TYR A 910 12.50 23.81 22.02
CA TYR A 910 13.27 23.54 23.24
C TYR A 910 14.67 23.07 22.91
N ILE A 911 15.64 23.50 23.70
CA ILE A 911 17.06 23.10 23.56
C ILE A 911 17.53 22.62 24.93
N PHE A 912 18.20 21.48 24.94
CA PHE A 912 18.84 20.91 26.15
C PHE A 912 20.29 20.55 25.81
N GLU A 913 21.12 20.57 26.84
CA GLU A 913 22.50 20.12 26.76
C GLU A 913 22.82 19.19 27.95
N GLN A 914 23.54 18.11 27.66
CA GLN A 914 24.10 17.25 28.71
C GLN A 914 25.56 16.91 28.41
N ARG A 915 26.35 16.55 29.42
CA ARG A 915 27.66 15.99 29.18
C ARG A 915 27.55 14.60 28.55
N ARG A 916 28.50 14.29 27.70
CA ARG A 916 28.66 12.93 27.13
C ARG A 916 29.24 12.05 28.25
N ASN A 917 28.56 10.96 28.56
CA ASN A 917 29.07 9.97 29.55
C ASN A 917 30.18 9.13 28.93
#